data_95ad55a0d852b063daa8e4ddc4f27e50
#
_entry.id   95ad55a0d852b063daa8e4ddc4f27e50
#
_cell.length_a   1.000
_cell.length_b   1.000
_cell.length_c   1.000
_cell.angle_alpha   90.00
_cell.angle_beta   90.00
_cell.angle_gamma   90.00
#
_symmetry.space_group_name_H-M   'P 1'
#
loop_
_entity.id
_entity.type
_entity.pdbx_description
1 polymer ?
#
loop_
_entity_poly.entity_id
_entity_poly.type
_entity_poly.pdbx_seq_one_letter_code
_entity_poly.pdbx_strand_id
1 'polypeptide(L)'
;MYNINIYTNIGVDFLNKASEYRVMPTVALRGLVVFPGMGITFDVGRTRSLHAIKAAMADDQQIFLVAQKDVRDDEPDFDKLFKIGTIAKISHILRLPNSDTVRVSVDGITRATMVDMLQCDPYLITDVKIRREISVKSDDKDYATALVRQTKDYFEDYAEVVPQMPAEIILDVLEKNDPGELADYIGSNIMLEYKKRQQILNEINPLKRLEKVCCLLANEGDLMKLENEINQKVQENIDKSQRDYYLHEQMKIISEELNDGLSPQAECDEFREKIIALGLDEKSEKKLLKECARLEKMSSTSPEATVIRVYLETCLELPWHKYSTDKLDLAHARKVLDRDHYGLDKVKERIIEALAVRSLSDGCYGQTLCLVGPPGVGKTSIAKSIATAMGRRFARISLGGTSDEAEIRGHRKTYIGAMPGRIINAVKQAGTQNPIILLDEIDKLGSDYKGDPSSALLEALDGEQNSTFVDRYIELEFDLSKVMFITTANDASTIPAPLLDRMEIIELPGYTNEEKFNIAKKHLVPKQAKLHGLNGRTFKINDKALYSLIDGYTREAGVRKLEQKIAALCRKAAAEIVGGESKSLTVKESNLEKLLGPKKYLPLSVDKEAEIGVVNGLAWTSVGGEMLQVEAAVFDGTGKVELTGSLGNVMKESAMAAVSFIRSKADKYGVNHNFYKEKDIHIHVPEGAVPKDGPSAGVTMATALLSALTNTPVNQFVAMTGEISLRGRVLPIGGLREKTMAAYRMGVKTVIIPQKNVPDLSEIDEKVRTALKFVPVTELDEVFEIALVTPKEEKERKSIAAVAKKDSGYTAMRI
;
A
#
# COMPACT_ATOMS: atom_id res chain seq x y z
N MET A 1 75.60 8.74 20.53
CA MET A 1 76.71 9.03 19.62
C MET A 1 76.50 8.23 18.34
N TYR A 2 75.99 8.85 17.33
CA TYR A 2 76.20 8.46 15.93
C TYR A 2 76.14 9.72 15.11
N ASN A 3 77.22 9.90 14.36
CA ASN A 3 77.64 11.04 13.54
C ASN A 3 76.57 11.44 12.51
N ILE A 4 76.29 12.74 12.44
CA ILE A 4 75.80 13.42 11.26
C ILE A 4 76.92 14.40 10.83
N ASN A 5 77.74 13.97 9.90
CA ASN A 5 78.46 14.84 9.00
C ASN A 5 78.38 14.17 7.62
N ILE A 6 77.65 14.77 6.71
CA ILE A 6 77.82 14.76 5.25
C ILE A 6 76.68 15.60 4.68
N TYR A 7 77.01 16.77 4.19
CA TYR A 7 76.50 17.50 3.02
C TYR A 7 76.66 19.00 3.20
N THR A 8 77.93 19.44 3.02
CA THR A 8 78.16 20.80 2.62
C THR A 8 78.46 20.79 1.12
N ASN A 9 77.68 21.57 0.38
CA ASN A 9 77.90 22.06 -1.01
C ASN A 9 76.82 21.59 -1.99
N ILE A 10 75.63 22.27 -1.97
CA ILE A 10 74.87 22.57 -3.17
C ILE A 10 74.19 23.94 -2.91
N GLY A 11 74.38 24.85 -3.82
CA GLY A 11 74.30 26.30 -3.67
C GLY A 11 72.87 26.84 -3.32
N VAL A 12 72.90 28.08 -2.98
CA VAL A 12 71.93 29.19 -2.73
C VAL A 12 70.44 28.94 -2.85
N ASP A 13 69.96 28.00 -3.66
CA ASP A 13 68.55 27.59 -3.75
C ASP A 13 68.05 26.70 -2.62
N PHE A 14 69.00 26.10 -1.84
CA PHE A 14 68.62 25.23 -0.69
C PHE A 14 68.32 26.03 0.58
N LEU A 15 68.90 27.24 0.74
CA LEU A 15 68.61 28.08 1.92
C LEU A 15 67.18 28.62 1.97
N ASN A 16 66.55 28.83 0.86
CA ASN A 16 65.15 29.23 0.82
C ASN A 16 64.17 28.04 1.03
N LYS A 17 64.53 26.77 0.74
CA LYS A 17 63.79 25.57 1.04
C LYS A 17 63.93 25.10 2.48
N ALA A 18 65.07 25.26 3.09
CA ALA A 18 65.35 24.86 4.49
C ALA A 18 64.53 25.68 5.51
N SER A 19 64.05 26.88 5.16
CA SER A 19 63.14 27.71 5.99
C SER A 19 61.68 27.29 5.98
N GLU A 20 61.24 26.38 5.11
CA GLU A 20 59.85 25.90 5.01
C GLU A 20 59.59 24.60 5.79
N TYR A 21 60.59 23.81 6.10
CA TYR A 21 60.48 22.55 6.84
C TYR A 21 61.07 22.73 8.25
N ARG A 22 60.33 22.18 9.24
CA ARG A 22 60.75 22.18 10.65
C ARG A 22 60.40 20.85 11.28
N VAL A 23 61.33 20.35 12.07
CA VAL A 23 61.15 19.20 12.94
C VAL A 23 60.73 19.68 14.32
N MET A 24 59.59 19.30 14.83
CA MET A 24 59.13 19.83 16.09
C MET A 24 58.26 18.82 16.89
N PRO A 25 58.16 19.01 18.20
CA PRO A 25 57.29 18.22 19.04
C PRO A 25 55.84 18.41 18.62
N THR A 26 55.04 17.29 18.66
CA THR A 26 53.67 17.28 18.16
C THR A 26 52.71 16.74 19.22
N VAL A 27 51.55 17.37 19.34
CA VAL A 27 50.47 16.93 20.19
C VAL A 27 49.24 16.62 19.35
N ALA A 28 48.71 15.40 19.53
CA ALA A 28 47.48 14.96 18.92
C ALA A 28 46.25 15.41 19.77
N LEU A 29 45.39 16.26 19.21
CA LEU A 29 44.24 16.84 19.88
C LEU A 29 42.99 15.99 19.64
N ARG A 30 42.19 15.78 20.69
CA ARG A 30 40.92 15.04 20.63
C ARG A 30 39.77 16.02 20.45
N GLY A 31 39.08 15.95 19.30
CA GLY A 31 37.88 16.74 19.03
C GLY A 31 38.09 18.26 19.04
N LEU A 32 39.36 18.71 19.00
CA LEU A 32 39.75 20.11 19.04
C LEU A 32 40.60 20.45 17.82
N VAL A 33 40.31 21.59 17.22
CA VAL A 33 41.12 22.16 16.12
C VAL A 33 41.55 23.57 16.50
N VAL A 34 42.83 23.85 16.35
CA VAL A 34 43.41 25.15 16.65
C VAL A 34 43.68 25.90 15.37
N PHE A 35 43.24 27.14 15.29
CA PHE A 35 43.46 28.01 14.14
C PHE A 35 44.60 28.99 14.38
N PRO A 36 45.26 29.50 13.34
CA PRO A 36 46.19 30.64 13.47
C PRO A 36 45.48 31.86 14.08
N GLY A 37 46.18 32.58 14.96
CA GLY A 37 45.59 33.71 15.68
C GLY A 37 44.63 33.36 16.85
N MET A 38 44.42 32.07 17.08
CA MET A 38 43.50 31.58 18.14
C MET A 38 44.30 31.30 19.42
N GLY A 39 43.96 31.97 20.53
CA GLY A 39 44.37 31.62 21.89
C GLY A 39 43.42 30.57 22.46
N ILE A 40 43.94 29.42 22.88
CA ILE A 40 43.09 28.36 23.44
C ILE A 40 43.74 27.66 24.62
N THR A 41 42.92 27.27 25.60
CA THR A 41 43.36 26.51 26.75
C THR A 41 42.71 25.11 26.74
N PHE A 42 43.52 24.06 26.87
CA PHE A 42 43.02 22.68 26.91
C PHE A 42 43.82 21.84 27.92
N ASP A 43 43.20 20.75 28.35
CA ASP A 43 43.78 19.86 29.34
C ASP A 43 44.49 18.68 28.66
N VAL A 44 45.73 18.39 29.11
CA VAL A 44 46.58 17.33 28.58
C VAL A 44 46.85 16.30 29.67
N GLY A 45 46.43 15.07 29.46
CA GLY A 45 46.61 13.95 30.40
C GLY A 45 47.45 12.80 29.84
N ARG A 46 47.67 12.73 28.52
CA ARG A 46 48.47 11.65 27.92
C ARG A 46 49.97 11.84 28.17
N THR A 47 50.65 10.77 28.58
CA THR A 47 52.09 10.79 28.89
C THR A 47 52.94 11.28 27.71
N ARG A 48 52.64 10.79 26.49
CA ARG A 48 53.33 11.22 25.25
C ARG A 48 53.16 12.72 24.98
N SER A 49 51.92 13.25 25.16
CA SER A 49 51.62 14.66 24.97
C SER A 49 52.29 15.55 26.03
N LEU A 50 52.35 15.07 27.28
CA LEU A 50 53.07 15.74 28.36
C LEU A 50 54.59 15.83 28.10
N HIS A 51 55.19 14.77 27.56
CA HIS A 51 56.59 14.79 27.15
C HIS A 51 56.83 15.73 25.98
N ALA A 52 55.95 15.75 24.97
CA ALA A 52 56.02 16.70 23.85
C ALA A 52 55.99 18.16 24.33
N ILE A 53 55.08 18.49 25.28
CA ILE A 53 55.01 19.84 25.86
C ILE A 53 56.29 20.19 26.64
N LYS A 54 56.82 19.26 27.43
CA LYS A 54 58.10 19.48 28.15
C LYS A 54 59.26 19.70 27.20
N ALA A 55 59.33 18.94 26.10
CA ALA A 55 60.35 19.11 25.08
C ALA A 55 60.25 20.48 24.38
N ALA A 56 59.02 20.90 24.01
CA ALA A 56 58.74 22.20 23.41
C ALA A 56 59.17 23.37 24.35
N MET A 57 58.86 23.23 25.65
CA MET A 57 59.24 24.24 26.64
C MET A 57 60.78 24.36 26.87
N ALA A 58 61.55 23.30 26.61
CA ALA A 58 63.01 23.31 26.73
C ALA A 58 63.69 23.94 25.51
N ASP A 59 62.92 24.14 24.39
CA ASP A 59 63.49 24.72 23.15
C ASP A 59 62.85 26.11 22.91
N ASP A 60 62.14 26.32 21.79
CA ASP A 60 61.61 27.63 21.34
C ASP A 60 60.14 27.89 21.79
N GLN A 61 59.57 27.00 22.63
CA GLN A 61 58.19 27.00 23.11
C GLN A 61 57.16 26.79 21.97
N GLN A 62 57.62 26.34 20.82
CA GLN A 62 56.72 26.05 19.71
C GLN A 62 56.38 24.56 19.65
N ILE A 63 55.14 24.28 19.31
CA ILE A 63 54.59 22.93 19.24
C ILE A 63 53.65 22.80 18.05
N PHE A 64 53.65 21.66 17.37
CA PHE A 64 52.68 21.38 16.33
C PHE A 64 51.46 20.69 16.91
N LEU A 65 50.30 21.30 16.68
CA LEU A 65 48.99 20.79 17.12
C LEU A 65 48.20 20.27 15.95
N VAL A 66 47.81 19.01 16.02
CA VAL A 66 47.05 18.34 14.95
C VAL A 66 45.88 17.54 15.50
N ALA A 67 44.71 17.63 14.88
CA ALA A 67 43.53 16.91 15.32
C ALA A 67 43.58 15.43 14.91
N GLN A 68 42.98 14.55 15.72
CA GLN A 68 42.77 13.14 15.42
C GLN A 68 41.53 12.99 14.49
N LYS A 69 41.58 12.00 13.60
CA LYS A 69 40.43 11.63 12.74
C LYS A 69 39.32 10.96 13.53
N ASP A 70 39.71 10.12 14.52
CA ASP A 70 38.77 9.51 15.45
C ASP A 70 39.12 9.88 16.91
N VAL A 71 38.17 10.43 17.63
CA VAL A 71 38.34 10.88 19.03
C VAL A 71 38.59 9.71 19.98
N ARG A 72 38.18 8.47 19.60
CA ARG A 72 38.30 7.27 20.43
C ARG A 72 39.71 6.66 20.48
N ASP A 73 40.57 7.04 19.53
CA ASP A 73 41.93 6.50 19.49
C ASP A 73 42.78 7.05 20.64
N ASP A 74 43.31 6.15 21.44
CA ASP A 74 44.22 6.54 22.56
C ASP A 74 45.62 6.86 22.11
N GLU A 75 46.14 6.12 21.15
CA GLU A 75 47.49 6.28 20.58
C GLU A 75 47.44 6.40 19.06
N PRO A 76 47.17 7.58 18.53
CA PRO A 76 47.02 7.74 17.09
C PRO A 76 48.36 7.69 16.38
N ASP A 77 48.43 6.84 15.33
CA ASP A 77 49.53 6.77 14.38
C ASP A 77 49.38 7.86 13.30
N PHE A 78 50.39 7.98 12.40
CA PHE A 78 50.42 8.95 11.32
C PHE A 78 49.14 8.99 10.47
N ASP A 79 48.63 7.82 10.11
CA ASP A 79 47.40 7.71 9.27
C ASP A 79 46.11 8.09 10.00
N LYS A 80 46.13 8.08 11.32
CA LYS A 80 45.01 8.44 12.18
C LYS A 80 44.90 9.92 12.53
N LEU A 81 45.95 10.69 12.15
CA LEU A 81 45.98 12.15 12.29
C LEU A 81 45.55 12.84 11.00
N PHE A 82 45.01 14.06 11.13
CA PHE A 82 44.85 14.92 9.96
C PHE A 82 46.21 15.40 9.47
N LYS A 83 46.33 15.69 8.18
CA LYS A 83 47.62 16.12 7.61
C LYS A 83 47.95 17.58 7.86
N ILE A 84 46.96 18.43 8.08
CA ILE A 84 47.12 19.86 8.32
C ILE A 84 46.79 20.16 9.77
N GLY A 85 47.69 20.83 10.43
CA GLY A 85 47.57 21.34 11.80
C GLY A 85 48.10 22.76 11.92
N THR A 86 48.27 23.20 13.15
CA THR A 86 48.73 24.56 13.46
C THR A 86 49.98 24.51 14.32
N ILE A 87 50.99 25.24 13.95
CA ILE A 87 52.15 25.54 14.84
C ILE A 87 51.69 26.60 15.83
N ALA A 88 51.82 26.30 17.11
CA ALA A 88 51.37 27.15 18.18
C ALA A 88 52.51 27.41 19.16
N LYS A 89 52.48 28.55 19.84
CA LYS A 89 53.36 28.90 20.93
C LYS A 89 52.72 28.63 22.26
N ILE A 90 53.39 27.99 23.17
CA ILE A 90 52.91 27.73 24.53
C ILE A 90 53.04 29.00 25.34
N SER A 91 51.93 29.56 25.83
CA SER A 91 51.90 30.80 26.61
C SER A 91 51.95 30.52 28.12
N HIS A 92 51.10 29.59 28.60
CA HIS A 92 51.05 29.27 30.02
C HIS A 92 50.80 27.76 30.25
N ILE A 93 51.38 27.26 31.36
CA ILE A 93 51.21 25.88 31.80
C ILE A 93 50.82 25.89 33.29
N LEU A 94 49.67 25.30 33.61
CA LEU A 94 49.19 25.16 34.97
C LEU A 94 48.98 23.67 35.31
N ARG A 95 49.59 23.20 36.39
CA ARG A 95 49.33 21.89 36.93
C ARG A 95 48.07 21.91 37.76
N LEU A 96 47.15 21.03 37.48
CA LEU A 96 45.94 20.88 38.28
C LEU A 96 46.25 20.12 39.58
N PRO A 97 45.85 20.65 40.77
CA PRO A 97 46.09 19.96 42.04
C PRO A 97 45.30 18.64 42.05
N ASN A 98 45.96 17.58 42.49
CA ASN A 98 45.40 16.20 42.59
C ASN A 98 45.09 15.50 41.28
N SER A 99 45.65 15.91 40.14
CA SER A 99 45.53 15.17 38.85
C SER A 99 46.85 15.14 38.10
N ASP A 100 47.11 14.10 37.31
CA ASP A 100 48.24 13.99 36.40
C ASP A 100 48.04 14.83 35.12
N THR A 101 46.96 15.60 35.04
CA THR A 101 46.64 16.44 33.89
C THR A 101 47.24 17.83 34.05
N VAL A 102 47.68 18.37 32.93
CA VAL A 102 48.27 19.70 32.84
C VAL A 102 47.41 20.55 31.93
N ARG A 103 47.00 21.73 32.38
CA ARG A 103 46.30 22.71 31.57
C ARG A 103 47.30 23.59 30.84
N VAL A 104 47.15 23.62 29.52
CA VAL A 104 48.11 24.33 28.64
C VAL A 104 47.37 25.37 27.85
N SER A 105 47.83 26.62 27.89
CA SER A 105 47.36 27.71 27.03
C SER A 105 48.34 27.87 25.87
N VAL A 106 47.81 27.94 24.66
CA VAL A 106 48.63 28.08 23.44
C VAL A 106 48.02 29.16 22.54
N ASP A 107 48.89 29.81 21.79
CA ASP A 107 48.56 30.79 20.77
C ASP A 107 48.95 30.24 19.39
N GLY A 108 47.93 30.01 18.51
CA GLY A 108 48.18 29.52 17.15
C GLY A 108 48.96 30.53 16.30
N ILE A 109 50.07 30.12 15.68
CA ILE A 109 50.92 31.01 14.88
C ILE A 109 50.61 30.85 13.38
N THR A 110 50.74 29.66 12.84
CA THR A 110 50.66 29.41 11.40
C THR A 110 50.23 27.99 11.08
N ARG A 111 49.63 27.78 9.92
CA ARG A 111 49.32 26.47 9.39
C ARG A 111 50.57 25.70 8.96
N ALA A 112 50.55 24.42 9.22
CA ALA A 112 51.61 23.55 8.71
C ALA A 112 51.04 22.21 8.27
N THR A 113 51.66 21.58 7.31
CA THR A 113 51.32 20.22 6.86
C THR A 113 52.33 19.25 7.44
N MET A 114 51.86 18.25 8.14
CA MET A 114 52.66 17.11 8.59
C MET A 114 53.14 16.31 7.35
N VAL A 115 54.41 16.19 7.18
CA VAL A 115 55.05 15.52 6.05
C VAL A 115 55.35 14.07 6.43
N ASP A 116 56.04 13.92 7.59
CA ASP A 116 56.43 12.61 8.10
C ASP A 116 56.43 12.61 9.63
N MET A 117 56.31 11.41 10.22
CA MET A 117 56.42 11.20 11.67
C MET A 117 57.76 10.55 11.98
N LEU A 118 58.68 11.32 12.53
CA LEU A 118 60.04 10.90 12.73
C LEU A 118 60.21 10.05 14.01
N GLN A 119 59.36 10.29 15.02
CA GLN A 119 59.45 9.60 16.31
C GLN A 119 58.02 9.47 16.93
N CYS A 120 57.75 8.31 17.52
CA CYS A 120 56.48 8.05 18.26
C CYS A 120 56.69 8.00 19.79
N ASP A 121 57.80 7.53 20.26
CA ASP A 121 58.18 7.42 21.69
C ASP A 121 59.51 8.12 21.99
N PRO A 122 59.66 8.82 23.16
CA PRO A 122 58.68 8.99 24.24
C PRO A 122 57.60 10.05 23.96
N TYR A 123 57.67 10.77 22.86
CA TYR A 123 56.68 11.73 22.38
C TYR A 123 56.75 11.84 20.86
N LEU A 124 55.67 12.40 20.26
CA LEU A 124 55.57 12.53 18.80
C LEU A 124 56.48 13.67 18.33
N ILE A 125 57.39 13.38 17.37
CA ILE A 125 58.15 14.35 16.63
C ILE A 125 57.80 14.22 15.16
N THR A 126 57.39 15.32 14.54
CA THR A 126 57.01 15.32 13.15
C THR A 126 57.82 16.33 12.34
N ASP A 127 58.05 15.97 11.08
CA ASP A 127 58.55 16.93 10.08
C ASP A 127 57.31 17.66 9.52
N VAL A 128 57.31 18.98 9.67
CA VAL A 128 56.19 19.82 9.25
C VAL A 128 56.62 20.84 8.22
N LYS A 129 55.85 21.00 7.17
CA LYS A 129 56.06 22.02 6.17
C LYS A 129 55.13 23.21 6.46
N ILE A 130 55.71 24.38 6.70
CA ILE A 130 54.98 25.61 6.94
C ILE A 130 54.20 25.99 5.66
N ARG A 131 52.94 26.32 5.82
CA ARG A 131 52.08 26.75 4.71
C ARG A 131 51.87 28.26 4.79
N ARG A 132 52.48 28.99 3.85
CA ARG A 132 52.20 30.41 3.67
C ARG A 132 50.86 30.62 2.99
N GLU A 133 50.10 31.57 3.46
CA GLU A 133 48.84 31.92 2.81
C GLU A 133 49.08 32.48 1.41
N ILE A 134 48.16 32.16 0.51
CA ILE A 134 48.20 32.67 -0.85
C ILE A 134 47.63 34.08 -0.81
N SER A 135 48.41 35.09 -1.18
CA SER A 135 47.92 36.47 -1.23
C SER A 135 46.79 36.60 -2.27
N VAL A 136 45.74 37.33 -1.94
CA VAL A 136 44.63 37.62 -2.83
C VAL A 136 45.12 38.44 -4.03
N LYS A 137 44.88 37.98 -5.24
CA LYS A 137 45.27 38.67 -6.47
C LYS A 137 44.49 39.98 -6.61
N SER A 138 45.11 40.96 -7.31
CA SER A 138 44.48 42.27 -7.56
C SER A 138 43.12 42.18 -8.27
N ASP A 139 42.91 41.19 -9.14
CA ASP A 139 41.69 40.98 -9.91
C ASP A 139 40.52 40.39 -9.05
N ASP A 140 40.84 39.80 -7.91
CA ASP A 140 39.88 39.17 -7.00
C ASP A 140 39.46 40.05 -5.80
N LYS A 141 39.95 41.31 -5.73
CA LYS A 141 39.70 42.21 -4.60
C LYS A 141 38.23 42.58 -4.42
N ASP A 142 37.52 42.86 -5.50
CA ASP A 142 36.12 43.23 -5.46
C ASP A 142 35.27 42.02 -4.99
N TYR A 143 35.62 40.80 -5.48
CA TYR A 143 35.02 39.56 -5.03
C TYR A 143 35.29 39.29 -3.53
N ALA A 144 36.53 39.49 -3.09
CA ALA A 144 36.91 39.35 -1.69
C ALA A 144 36.08 40.29 -0.78
N THR A 145 35.94 41.56 -1.20
CA THR A 145 35.18 42.57 -0.45
C THR A 145 33.67 42.19 -0.36
N ALA A 146 33.08 41.70 -1.45
CA ALA A 146 31.70 41.24 -1.48
C ALA A 146 31.51 40.01 -0.57
N LEU A 147 32.45 39.05 -0.63
CA LEU A 147 32.38 37.83 0.16
C LEU A 147 32.55 38.10 1.67
N VAL A 148 33.45 39.01 2.03
CA VAL A 148 33.63 39.45 3.42
C VAL A 148 32.32 40.07 3.94
N ARG A 149 31.69 40.94 3.16
CA ARG A 149 30.44 41.55 3.56
C ARG A 149 29.31 40.50 3.73
N GLN A 150 29.14 39.63 2.76
CA GLN A 150 28.15 38.56 2.83
C GLN A 150 28.37 37.62 4.02
N THR A 151 29.63 37.31 4.33
CA THR A 151 29.96 36.45 5.48
C THR A 151 29.63 37.14 6.81
N LYS A 152 29.83 38.45 6.90
CA LYS A 152 29.45 39.22 8.09
C LYS A 152 27.94 39.26 8.27
N ASP A 153 27.19 39.46 7.19
CA ASP A 153 25.73 39.42 7.22
C ASP A 153 25.21 38.04 7.73
N TYR A 154 25.72 36.94 7.20
CA TYR A 154 25.36 35.60 7.69
C TYR A 154 25.82 35.31 9.14
N PHE A 155 26.93 35.93 9.56
CA PHE A 155 27.38 35.80 10.95
C PHE A 155 26.46 36.60 11.90
N GLU A 156 25.96 37.76 11.51
CA GLU A 156 24.97 38.50 12.26
C GLU A 156 23.67 37.70 12.41
N ASP A 157 23.16 37.13 11.31
CA ASP A 157 21.97 36.24 11.33
C ASP A 157 22.19 35.02 12.26
N TYR A 158 23.39 34.43 12.23
CA TYR A 158 23.74 33.33 13.11
C TYR A 158 23.80 33.76 14.58
N ALA A 159 24.42 34.92 14.86
CA ALA A 159 24.57 35.47 16.20
C ALA A 159 23.22 35.82 16.87
N GLU A 160 22.20 36.21 16.09
CA GLU A 160 20.84 36.46 16.58
C GLU A 160 20.15 35.18 17.09
N VAL A 161 20.47 34.05 16.51
CA VAL A 161 19.83 32.75 16.82
C VAL A 161 20.55 32.01 17.95
N VAL A 162 21.86 32.26 18.14
CA VAL A 162 22.67 31.59 19.17
C VAL A 162 22.45 32.24 20.53
N PRO A 163 21.95 31.50 21.55
CA PRO A 163 21.78 32.03 22.90
C PRO A 163 23.13 32.44 23.50
N GLN A 164 23.24 33.67 23.99
CA GLN A 164 24.36 34.19 24.78
C GLN A 164 25.71 34.27 24.01
N MET A 165 25.71 34.63 22.72
CA MET A 165 26.96 34.95 22.05
C MET A 165 27.60 36.22 22.67
N PRO A 166 28.91 36.18 23.07
CA PRO A 166 29.57 37.33 23.63
C PRO A 166 29.66 38.50 22.63
N ALA A 167 29.29 39.70 23.06
CA ALA A 167 29.31 40.88 22.21
C ALA A 167 30.73 41.22 21.66
N GLU A 168 31.79 40.84 22.39
CA GLU A 168 33.18 41.00 21.95
C GLU A 168 33.48 40.25 20.65
N ILE A 169 32.95 39.02 20.52
CA ILE A 169 33.14 38.19 19.32
C ILE A 169 32.45 38.83 18.09
N ILE A 170 31.27 39.40 18.30
CA ILE A 170 30.50 40.07 17.22
C ILE A 170 31.28 41.31 16.75
N LEU A 171 31.79 42.11 17.66
CA LEU A 171 32.57 43.31 17.33
C LEU A 171 33.86 42.96 16.58
N ASP A 172 34.57 41.96 17.06
CA ASP A 172 35.82 41.52 16.41
C ASP A 172 35.60 41.00 14.98
N VAL A 173 34.52 40.30 14.73
CA VAL A 173 34.11 39.84 13.39
C VAL A 173 33.82 41.04 12.48
N LEU A 174 33.13 42.04 13.00
CA LEU A 174 32.79 43.24 12.20
C LEU A 174 34.03 44.10 11.87
N GLU A 175 35.07 44.14 12.75
CA GLU A 175 36.31 44.89 12.51
C GLU A 175 37.24 44.23 11.51
N LYS A 176 37.26 42.90 11.43
CA LYS A 176 38.19 42.16 10.53
C LYS A 176 37.74 42.25 9.06
N ASN A 177 38.70 42.66 8.21
CA ASN A 177 38.45 42.82 6.76
C ASN A 177 39.33 41.90 5.89
N ASP A 178 40.36 41.25 6.46
CA ASP A 178 41.12 40.25 5.73
C ASP A 178 40.32 38.93 5.62
N PRO A 179 40.13 38.40 4.40
CA PRO A 179 39.33 37.17 4.21
C PRO A 179 39.87 35.95 4.97
N GLY A 180 41.21 35.87 5.09
CA GLY A 180 41.86 34.75 5.76
C GLY A 180 41.70 34.81 7.26
N GLU A 181 41.97 35.97 7.87
CA GLU A 181 41.78 36.20 9.31
C GLU A 181 40.32 36.11 9.72
N LEU A 182 39.42 36.65 8.94
CA LEU A 182 37.96 36.59 9.20
C LEU A 182 37.46 35.14 9.22
N ALA A 183 37.87 34.34 8.22
CA ALA A 183 37.45 32.93 8.15
C ALA A 183 38.00 32.11 9.32
N ASP A 184 39.22 32.37 9.77
CA ASP A 184 39.82 31.68 10.90
C ASP A 184 39.21 32.09 12.23
N TYR A 185 38.92 33.37 12.40
CA TYR A 185 38.27 33.91 13.59
C TYR A 185 36.83 33.39 13.75
N ILE A 186 36.05 33.43 12.70
CA ILE A 186 34.70 32.86 12.70
C ILE A 186 34.78 31.36 12.95
N GLY A 187 35.61 30.61 12.20
CA GLY A 187 35.74 29.15 12.34
C GLY A 187 36.19 28.70 13.74
N SER A 188 36.88 29.57 14.52
CA SER A 188 37.24 29.30 15.90
C SER A 188 36.10 29.53 16.90
N ASN A 189 35.21 30.45 16.63
CA ASN A 189 34.18 30.93 17.59
C ASN A 189 32.76 30.38 17.33
N ILE A 190 32.46 29.85 16.14
CA ILE A 190 31.14 29.24 15.88
C ILE A 190 31.07 27.80 16.41
N MET A 191 29.83 27.36 16.76
CA MET A 191 29.58 26.01 17.27
C MET A 191 29.52 24.99 16.12
N LEU A 192 30.70 24.52 15.69
CA LEU A 192 30.82 23.48 14.66
C LEU A 192 31.42 22.20 15.22
N GLU A 193 31.04 21.09 14.65
CA GLU A 193 31.70 19.82 14.86
C GLU A 193 33.19 19.92 14.44
N TYR A 194 34.11 19.32 15.20
CA TYR A 194 35.56 19.43 14.96
C TYR A 194 35.97 19.01 13.53
N LYS A 195 35.25 18.08 12.89
CA LYS A 195 35.50 17.69 11.50
C LYS A 195 35.23 18.83 10.50
N LYS A 196 34.15 19.61 10.72
CA LYS A 196 33.84 20.80 9.93
C LYS A 196 34.91 21.90 10.16
N ARG A 197 35.29 22.11 11.41
CA ARG A 197 36.43 23.03 11.73
C ARG A 197 37.72 22.60 11.03
N GLN A 198 38.05 21.32 11.00
CA GLN A 198 39.20 20.80 10.27
C GLN A 198 39.13 21.04 8.76
N GLN A 199 37.93 20.99 8.17
CA GLN A 199 37.77 21.32 6.75
C GLN A 199 38.08 22.80 6.44
N ILE A 200 37.78 23.69 7.36
CA ILE A 200 38.17 25.12 7.26
C ILE A 200 39.67 25.26 7.38
N LEU A 201 40.29 24.60 8.37
CA LEU A 201 41.72 24.64 8.57
C LEU A 201 42.52 24.09 7.38
N ASN A 202 41.99 23.06 6.70
CA ASN A 202 42.59 22.42 5.54
C ASN A 202 42.67 23.32 4.30
N GLU A 203 41.84 24.37 4.22
CA GLU A 203 41.84 25.26 3.05
C GLU A 203 42.92 26.35 3.20
N ILE A 204 43.85 26.34 2.28
CA ILE A 204 44.98 27.28 2.29
C ILE A 204 44.66 28.61 1.59
N ASN A 205 43.75 28.55 0.59
CA ASN A 205 43.32 29.75 -0.11
C ASN A 205 42.33 30.55 0.74
N PRO A 206 42.63 31.82 1.13
CA PRO A 206 41.80 32.58 2.04
C PRO A 206 40.37 32.84 1.50
N LEU A 207 40.23 33.05 0.19
CA LEU A 207 38.88 33.24 -0.43
C LEU A 207 38.04 31.98 -0.35
N LYS A 208 38.59 30.82 -0.76
CA LYS A 208 37.87 29.55 -0.70
C LYS A 208 37.57 29.11 0.75
N ARG A 209 38.46 29.48 1.68
CA ARG A 209 38.23 29.25 3.11
C ARG A 209 37.05 30.07 3.61
N LEU A 210 36.99 31.36 3.23
CA LEU A 210 35.87 32.23 3.59
C LEU A 210 34.55 31.79 2.94
N GLU A 211 34.58 31.33 1.67
CA GLU A 211 33.41 30.72 1.02
C GLU A 211 32.86 29.52 1.81
N LYS A 212 33.75 28.62 2.26
CA LYS A 212 33.35 27.48 3.10
C LYS A 212 32.73 27.90 4.41
N VAL A 213 33.30 28.90 5.07
CA VAL A 213 32.75 29.46 6.32
C VAL A 213 31.38 30.08 6.05
N CYS A 214 31.24 30.83 4.98
CA CYS A 214 29.96 31.44 4.56
C CYS A 214 28.86 30.37 4.36
N CYS A 215 29.16 29.30 3.62
CA CYS A 215 28.23 28.18 3.44
C CYS A 215 27.88 27.45 4.74
N LEU A 216 28.86 27.28 5.64
CA LEU A 216 28.64 26.64 6.94
C LEU A 216 27.75 27.51 7.85
N LEU A 217 27.97 28.83 7.88
CA LEU A 217 27.15 29.78 8.64
C LEU A 217 25.69 29.76 8.19
N ALA A 218 25.45 29.81 6.87
CA ALA A 218 24.10 29.77 6.34
C ALA A 218 23.36 28.48 6.76
N ASN A 219 24.03 27.32 6.60
CA ASN A 219 23.43 26.03 6.96
C ASN A 219 23.20 25.87 8.48
N GLU A 220 24.15 26.29 9.32
CA GLU A 220 24.01 26.17 10.78
C GLU A 220 22.97 27.17 11.31
N GLY A 221 22.89 28.36 10.74
CA GLY A 221 21.86 29.33 11.06
C GLY A 221 20.45 28.83 10.81
N ASP A 222 20.23 28.20 9.64
CA ASP A 222 18.92 27.61 9.30
C ASP A 222 18.57 26.44 10.22
N LEU A 223 19.55 25.58 10.55
CA LEU A 223 19.34 24.47 11.49
C LEU A 223 18.98 24.97 12.89
N MET A 224 19.68 25.98 13.40
CA MET A 224 19.37 26.56 14.73
C MET A 224 18.01 27.26 14.78
N LYS A 225 17.60 27.93 13.69
CA LYS A 225 16.24 28.49 13.59
C LYS A 225 15.18 27.39 13.74
N LEU A 226 15.38 26.27 13.02
CA LEU A 226 14.47 25.14 13.09
C LEU A 226 14.46 24.48 14.48
N GLU A 227 15.62 24.32 15.11
CA GLU A 227 15.72 23.78 16.48
C GLU A 227 14.97 24.68 17.49
N ASN A 228 15.13 25.99 17.37
CA ASN A 228 14.42 26.94 18.22
C ASN A 228 12.91 26.90 18.03
N GLU A 229 12.44 26.78 16.79
CA GLU A 229 11.00 26.60 16.52
C GLU A 229 10.46 25.29 17.10
N ILE A 230 11.22 24.20 16.99
CA ILE A 230 10.84 22.92 17.61
C ILE A 230 10.79 23.05 19.13
N ASN A 231 11.81 23.66 19.73
CA ASN A 231 11.87 23.86 21.18
C ASN A 231 10.73 24.75 21.70
N GLN A 232 10.37 25.81 20.97
CA GLN A 232 9.20 26.63 21.30
C GLN A 232 7.91 25.84 21.27
N LYS A 233 7.68 25.05 20.20
CA LYS A 233 6.49 24.17 20.09
C LYS A 233 6.45 23.10 21.19
N VAL A 234 7.59 22.54 21.55
CA VAL A 234 7.69 21.57 22.66
C VAL A 234 7.36 22.25 23.99
N GLN A 235 7.91 23.46 24.22
CA GLN A 235 7.64 24.22 25.44
C GLN A 235 6.16 24.61 25.55
N GLU A 236 5.55 25.10 24.47
CA GLU A 236 4.12 25.42 24.42
C GLU A 236 3.24 24.17 24.70
N ASN A 237 3.63 23.01 24.22
CA ASN A 237 2.92 21.76 24.50
C ASN A 237 3.09 21.32 25.97
N ILE A 238 4.28 21.49 26.54
CA ILE A 238 4.54 21.19 27.95
C ILE A 238 3.73 22.12 28.83
N ASP A 239 3.75 23.43 28.55
CA ASP A 239 2.99 24.44 29.31
C ASP A 239 1.48 24.19 29.22
N LYS A 240 0.99 23.80 28.03
CA LYS A 240 -0.41 23.41 27.84
C LYS A 240 -0.76 22.17 28.64
N SER A 241 0.09 21.14 28.61
CA SER A 241 -0.12 19.90 29.37
C SER A 241 -0.07 20.14 30.87
N GLN A 242 0.84 21.00 31.36
CA GLN A 242 0.90 21.38 32.78
C GLN A 242 -0.34 22.20 33.20
N ARG A 243 -0.80 23.08 32.33
CA ARG A 243 -2.01 23.88 32.60
C ARG A 243 -3.26 22.99 32.58
N ASP A 244 -3.36 22.03 31.64
CA ASP A 244 -4.44 21.05 31.58
C ASP A 244 -4.41 20.14 32.82
N TYR A 245 -3.22 19.70 33.26
CA TYR A 245 -3.06 18.93 34.50
C TYR A 245 -3.49 19.74 35.71
N TYR A 246 -3.08 21.00 35.81
CA TYR A 246 -3.46 21.88 36.94
C TYR A 246 -4.96 22.17 36.97
N LEU A 247 -5.56 22.39 35.79
CA LEU A 247 -7.01 22.55 35.65
C LEU A 247 -7.77 21.25 35.98
N HIS A 248 -7.25 20.11 35.59
CA HIS A 248 -7.81 18.81 35.95
C HIS A 248 -7.72 18.56 37.46
N GLU A 249 -6.61 18.89 38.09
CA GLU A 249 -6.46 18.77 39.56
C GLU A 249 -7.35 19.76 40.31
N GLN A 250 -7.49 21.01 39.82
CA GLN A 250 -8.48 21.94 40.35
C GLN A 250 -9.92 21.47 40.15
N MET A 251 -10.27 20.98 38.95
CA MET A 251 -11.59 20.36 38.70
C MET A 251 -11.84 19.17 39.63
N LYS A 252 -10.82 18.38 39.90
CA LYS A 252 -10.91 17.22 40.80
C LYS A 252 -11.17 17.69 42.25
N ILE A 253 -10.42 18.66 42.77
CA ILE A 253 -10.63 19.23 44.10
C ILE A 253 -12.01 19.89 44.18
N ILE A 254 -12.43 20.63 43.16
CA ILE A 254 -13.75 21.24 43.08
C ILE A 254 -14.85 20.18 42.96
N SER A 255 -14.61 19.07 42.19
CA SER A 255 -15.55 17.96 42.10
C SER A 255 -15.60 17.13 43.38
N GLU A 256 -14.50 17.01 44.11
CA GLU A 256 -14.45 16.42 45.45
C GLU A 256 -15.19 17.28 46.52
N GLU A 257 -15.12 18.61 46.40
CA GLU A 257 -15.88 19.53 47.28
C GLU A 257 -17.35 19.71 46.85
N LEU A 258 -17.69 19.57 45.56
CA LEU A 258 -19.06 19.71 45.05
C LEU A 258 -19.82 18.36 44.95
N ASN A 259 -19.12 17.21 44.92
CA ASN A 259 -19.74 15.91 44.94
C ASN A 259 -19.71 15.32 46.37
N ASP A 260 -20.70 15.62 47.12
CA ASP A 260 -21.20 14.72 48.17
C ASP A 260 -21.60 13.38 47.49
N GLY A 261 -20.67 12.43 47.32
CA GLY A 261 -21.15 11.12 47.06
C GLY A 261 -20.47 10.12 46.10
N LEU A 262 -19.33 10.43 45.49
CA LEU A 262 -18.59 9.36 44.78
C LEU A 262 -17.16 9.25 45.34
N SER A 263 -17.04 8.68 46.52
CA SER A 263 -15.78 8.15 47.02
C SER A 263 -15.34 7.00 46.09
N PRO A 264 -14.03 6.70 45.90
CA PRO A 264 -13.55 5.52 45.18
C PRO A 264 -14.26 4.24 45.64
N GLN A 265 -14.75 4.21 46.86
CA GLN A 265 -15.54 3.16 47.44
C GLN A 265 -16.93 3.06 46.78
N ALA A 266 -17.62 4.17 46.59
CA ALA A 266 -18.94 4.21 45.94
C ALA A 266 -18.89 3.75 44.47
N GLU A 267 -17.83 4.12 43.74
CA GLU A 267 -17.58 3.63 42.38
C GLU A 267 -17.39 2.11 42.36
N CYS A 268 -16.59 1.58 43.28
CA CYS A 268 -16.38 0.13 43.41
C CYS A 268 -17.65 -0.62 43.81
N ASP A 269 -18.48 -0.03 44.67
CA ASP A 269 -19.77 -0.64 45.07
C ASP A 269 -20.76 -0.62 43.91
N GLU A 270 -20.80 0.44 43.09
CA GLU A 270 -21.55 0.45 41.84
C GLU A 270 -21.11 -0.61 40.82
N PHE A 271 -19.79 -0.81 40.69
CA PHE A 271 -19.26 -1.89 39.87
C PHE A 271 -19.66 -3.26 40.41
N ARG A 272 -19.60 -3.49 41.73
CA ARG A 272 -20.04 -4.77 42.34
C ARG A 272 -21.52 -5.07 42.07
N GLU A 273 -22.39 -4.10 42.30
CA GLU A 273 -23.82 -4.24 42.01
C GLU A 273 -24.08 -4.58 40.53
N LYS A 274 -23.42 -3.88 39.62
CA LYS A 274 -23.53 -4.13 38.19
C LYS A 274 -23.01 -5.53 37.81
N ILE A 275 -21.87 -5.98 38.37
CA ILE A 275 -21.29 -7.30 38.11
C ILE A 275 -22.27 -8.41 38.57
N ILE A 276 -22.82 -8.27 39.77
CA ILE A 276 -23.81 -9.25 40.31
C ILE A 276 -25.07 -9.25 39.44
N ALA A 277 -25.52 -8.10 39.01
CA ALA A 277 -26.70 -7.96 38.16
C ALA A 277 -26.54 -8.61 36.75
N LEU A 278 -25.30 -8.84 36.28
CA LEU A 278 -25.04 -9.53 34.99
C LEU A 278 -25.44 -11.00 35.03
N GLY A 279 -25.46 -11.66 36.21
CA GLY A 279 -25.80 -13.08 36.36
C GLY A 279 -24.81 -14.02 35.61
N LEU A 280 -23.52 -13.73 35.68
CA LEU A 280 -22.46 -14.54 35.06
C LEU A 280 -22.26 -15.85 35.82
N ASP A 281 -21.51 -16.78 35.21
CA ASP A 281 -21.05 -17.96 35.90
C ASP A 281 -20.15 -17.62 37.08
N GLU A 282 -20.16 -18.48 38.13
CA GLU A 282 -19.46 -18.25 39.42
C GLU A 282 -17.94 -17.93 39.21
N LYS A 283 -17.30 -18.52 38.21
CA LYS A 283 -15.87 -18.32 37.90
C LYS A 283 -15.60 -16.92 37.33
N SER A 284 -16.42 -16.47 36.38
CA SER A 284 -16.34 -15.15 35.75
C SER A 284 -16.71 -14.04 36.72
N GLU A 285 -17.79 -14.21 37.50
CA GLU A 285 -18.19 -13.26 38.53
C GLU A 285 -17.10 -13.05 39.57
N LYS A 286 -16.55 -14.16 40.16
CA LYS A 286 -15.42 -14.08 41.10
C LYS A 286 -14.21 -13.35 40.54
N LYS A 287 -13.91 -13.53 39.23
CA LYS A 287 -12.78 -12.87 38.59
C LYS A 287 -12.99 -11.37 38.48
N LEU A 288 -14.17 -10.94 38.08
CA LEU A 288 -14.51 -9.51 38.01
C LEU A 288 -14.57 -8.85 39.40
N LEU A 289 -15.16 -9.50 40.36
CA LEU A 289 -15.17 -9.03 41.78
C LEU A 289 -13.77 -8.92 42.37
N LYS A 290 -12.85 -9.80 42.00
CA LYS A 290 -11.44 -9.72 42.42
C LYS A 290 -10.72 -8.51 41.80
N GLU A 291 -10.98 -8.19 40.54
CA GLU A 291 -10.41 -6.99 39.90
C GLU A 291 -11.04 -5.71 40.50
N CYS A 292 -12.33 -5.74 40.84
CA CYS A 292 -12.99 -4.66 41.55
C CYS A 292 -12.37 -4.44 42.94
N ALA A 293 -12.13 -5.52 43.73
CA ALA A 293 -11.44 -5.45 45.01
C ALA A 293 -9.96 -5.00 44.89
N ARG A 294 -9.33 -5.21 43.73
CA ARG A 294 -8.00 -4.69 43.44
C ARG A 294 -8.04 -3.19 43.15
N LEU A 295 -9.03 -2.73 42.39
CA LEU A 295 -9.27 -1.30 42.11
C LEU A 295 -9.49 -0.51 43.39
N GLU A 296 -10.27 -1.04 44.36
CA GLU A 296 -10.55 -0.44 45.65
C GLU A 296 -9.29 -0.16 46.49
N LYS A 297 -8.27 -1.02 46.39
CA LYS A 297 -6.99 -0.91 47.09
C LYS A 297 -5.96 0.00 46.42
N MET A 298 -6.25 0.48 45.23
CA MET A 298 -5.34 1.29 44.43
C MET A 298 -5.67 2.80 44.59
N SER A 299 -4.64 3.63 44.46
CA SER A 299 -4.87 5.07 44.34
C SER A 299 -5.63 5.37 43.04
N SER A 300 -6.66 6.21 43.11
CA SER A 300 -7.47 6.64 41.98
C SER A 300 -6.64 7.33 40.88
N THR A 301 -5.47 7.86 41.21
CA THR A 301 -4.52 8.50 40.27
C THR A 301 -3.52 7.56 39.63
N SER A 302 -3.54 6.27 40.01
CA SER A 302 -2.64 5.27 39.41
C SER A 302 -3.02 4.97 37.95
N PRO A 303 -2.07 4.92 37.02
CA PRO A 303 -2.32 4.45 35.65
C PRO A 303 -2.93 3.04 35.59
N GLU A 304 -2.54 2.17 36.53
CA GLU A 304 -3.10 0.81 36.64
C GLU A 304 -4.59 0.83 37.05
N ALA A 305 -5.00 1.77 37.92
CA ALA A 305 -6.40 1.92 38.30
C ALA A 305 -7.26 2.29 37.08
N THR A 306 -6.76 3.17 36.21
CA THR A 306 -7.43 3.54 34.96
C THR A 306 -7.57 2.32 34.03
N VAL A 307 -6.55 1.48 33.91
CA VAL A 307 -6.60 0.25 33.09
C VAL A 307 -7.66 -0.72 33.64
N ILE A 308 -7.73 -0.93 34.95
CA ILE A 308 -8.73 -1.82 35.58
C ILE A 308 -10.13 -1.24 35.41
N ARG A 309 -10.31 0.08 35.55
CA ARG A 309 -11.60 0.75 35.35
C ARG A 309 -12.12 0.53 33.94
N VAL A 310 -11.32 0.84 32.92
CA VAL A 310 -11.68 0.63 31.50
C VAL A 310 -11.96 -0.84 31.21
N TYR A 311 -11.22 -1.75 31.84
CA TYR A 311 -11.48 -3.19 31.72
C TYR A 311 -12.84 -3.57 32.29
N LEU A 312 -13.17 -3.14 33.53
CA LEU A 312 -14.45 -3.43 34.16
C LEU A 312 -15.62 -2.80 33.36
N GLU A 313 -15.49 -1.54 32.94
CA GLU A 313 -16.48 -0.89 32.09
C GLU A 313 -16.70 -1.68 30.79
N THR A 314 -15.62 -2.11 30.13
CA THR A 314 -15.73 -2.90 28.90
C THR A 314 -16.45 -4.23 29.13
N CYS A 315 -16.17 -4.94 30.23
CA CYS A 315 -16.86 -6.16 30.58
C CYS A 315 -18.34 -5.95 30.88
N LEU A 316 -18.69 -4.82 31.55
CA LEU A 316 -20.07 -4.47 31.88
C LEU A 316 -20.89 -4.03 30.67
N GLU A 317 -20.25 -3.45 29.67
CA GLU A 317 -20.91 -3.02 28.42
C GLU A 317 -21.24 -4.17 27.49
N LEU A 318 -20.67 -5.36 27.69
CA LEU A 318 -20.99 -6.52 26.88
C LEU A 318 -22.43 -6.97 27.12
N PRO A 319 -23.13 -7.42 26.06
CA PRO A 319 -24.52 -7.80 26.13
C PRO A 319 -24.71 -9.23 26.69
N TRP A 320 -24.25 -9.47 27.93
CA TRP A 320 -24.46 -10.74 28.60
C TRP A 320 -25.94 -11.07 28.71
N HIS A 321 -26.34 -12.27 28.29
CA HIS A 321 -27.71 -12.77 28.30
C HIS A 321 -28.79 -11.88 27.60
N LYS A 322 -28.34 -10.88 26.80
CA LYS A 322 -29.25 -10.03 26.03
C LYS A 322 -29.41 -10.61 24.62
N TYR A 323 -30.56 -11.19 24.35
CA TYR A 323 -30.86 -11.79 23.04
C TYR A 323 -31.91 -10.99 22.30
N SER A 324 -31.76 -10.88 20.97
CA SER A 324 -32.82 -10.47 20.07
C SER A 324 -33.77 -11.65 19.82
N THR A 325 -35.05 -11.37 19.72
CA THR A 325 -36.07 -12.41 19.38
C THR A 325 -35.98 -12.75 17.89
N ASP A 326 -35.70 -14.01 17.59
CA ASP A 326 -35.58 -14.49 16.23
C ASP A 326 -36.95 -14.56 15.56
N LYS A 327 -37.08 -13.96 14.39
CA LYS A 327 -38.23 -14.08 13.49
C LYS A 327 -37.90 -15.12 12.42
N LEU A 328 -38.16 -16.40 12.73
CA LEU A 328 -37.83 -17.52 11.83
C LEU A 328 -39.00 -17.86 10.86
N ASP A 329 -39.67 -16.86 10.34
CA ASP A 329 -40.65 -17.03 9.28
C ASP A 329 -39.95 -17.05 7.91
N LEU A 330 -39.83 -18.24 7.30
CA LEU A 330 -39.19 -18.45 6.02
C LEU A 330 -39.89 -17.68 4.88
N ALA A 331 -41.24 -17.55 4.95
CA ALA A 331 -41.98 -16.78 3.98
C ALA A 331 -41.68 -15.28 4.08
N HIS A 332 -41.51 -14.78 5.30
CA HIS A 332 -41.06 -13.41 5.55
C HIS A 332 -39.61 -13.21 5.07
N ALA A 333 -38.72 -14.14 5.37
CA ALA A 333 -37.31 -14.08 4.92
C ALA A 333 -37.23 -14.02 3.38
N ARG A 334 -38.00 -14.83 2.67
CA ARG A 334 -38.07 -14.80 1.21
C ARG A 334 -38.55 -13.45 0.69
N LYS A 335 -39.62 -12.89 1.27
CA LYS A 335 -40.09 -11.56 0.90
C LYS A 335 -39.09 -10.46 1.11
N VAL A 336 -38.32 -10.49 2.20
CA VAL A 336 -37.24 -9.50 2.45
C VAL A 336 -36.13 -9.63 1.41
N LEU A 337 -35.66 -10.86 1.14
CA LEU A 337 -34.65 -11.12 0.12
C LEU A 337 -35.10 -10.71 -1.28
N ASP A 338 -36.37 -10.97 -1.65
CA ASP A 338 -36.92 -10.58 -2.96
C ASP A 338 -37.13 -9.08 -3.09
N ARG A 339 -37.47 -8.40 -1.99
CA ARG A 339 -37.57 -6.96 -1.94
C ARG A 339 -36.20 -6.28 -2.14
N ASP A 340 -35.18 -6.80 -1.49
CA ASP A 340 -33.86 -6.14 -1.41
C ASP A 340 -32.89 -6.56 -2.55
N HIS A 341 -33.10 -7.74 -3.14
CA HIS A 341 -32.27 -8.30 -4.18
C HIS A 341 -33.05 -8.80 -5.40
N TYR A 342 -32.69 -8.34 -6.57
CA TYR A 342 -33.26 -8.80 -7.83
C TYR A 342 -32.51 -10.05 -8.34
N GLY A 343 -33.26 -11.07 -8.80
CA GLY A 343 -32.71 -12.34 -9.27
C GLY A 343 -32.04 -13.13 -8.12
N LEU A 344 -30.98 -13.86 -8.42
CA LEU A 344 -30.25 -14.72 -7.48
C LEU A 344 -31.11 -15.82 -6.82
N ASP A 345 -32.08 -16.40 -7.55
CA ASP A 345 -33.05 -17.30 -6.98
C ASP A 345 -32.41 -18.53 -6.32
N LYS A 346 -31.40 -19.17 -6.94
CA LYS A 346 -30.67 -20.28 -6.35
C LYS A 346 -29.96 -19.90 -5.05
N VAL A 347 -29.35 -18.68 -5.01
CA VAL A 347 -28.67 -18.16 -3.82
C VAL A 347 -29.67 -17.93 -2.69
N LYS A 348 -30.84 -17.33 -2.99
CA LYS A 348 -31.90 -17.11 -2.02
C LYS A 348 -32.45 -18.43 -1.49
N GLU A 349 -32.63 -19.43 -2.34
CA GLU A 349 -33.11 -20.76 -1.97
C GLU A 349 -32.13 -21.44 -1.00
N ARG A 350 -30.82 -21.43 -1.28
CA ARG A 350 -29.78 -21.92 -0.38
C ARG A 350 -29.77 -21.18 0.97
N ILE A 351 -29.91 -19.85 0.96
CA ILE A 351 -30.01 -19.07 2.20
C ILE A 351 -31.24 -19.49 3.02
N ILE A 352 -32.39 -19.70 2.36
CA ILE A 352 -33.64 -20.13 3.03
C ILE A 352 -33.50 -21.55 3.58
N GLU A 353 -32.85 -22.48 2.87
CA GLU A 353 -32.55 -23.82 3.34
C GLU A 353 -31.66 -23.75 4.62
N ALA A 354 -30.60 -22.95 4.61
CA ALA A 354 -29.72 -22.75 5.77
C ALA A 354 -30.48 -22.16 6.97
N LEU A 355 -31.40 -21.19 6.73
CA LEU A 355 -32.26 -20.63 7.77
C LEU A 355 -33.26 -21.66 8.31
N ALA A 356 -33.78 -22.54 7.45
CA ALA A 356 -34.69 -23.62 7.86
C ALA A 356 -34.00 -24.65 8.76
N VAL A 357 -32.78 -25.07 8.40
CA VAL A 357 -31.96 -25.97 9.24
C VAL A 357 -31.72 -25.34 10.62
N ARG A 358 -31.38 -24.04 10.64
CA ARG A 358 -31.13 -23.33 11.90
C ARG A 358 -32.40 -23.19 12.75
N SER A 359 -33.57 -23.11 12.12
CA SER A 359 -34.87 -23.07 12.82
C SER A 359 -35.22 -24.41 13.49
N LEU A 360 -34.80 -25.52 12.91
CA LEU A 360 -35.05 -26.86 13.43
C LEU A 360 -34.06 -27.31 14.49
N SER A 361 -32.83 -26.76 14.46
CA SER A 361 -31.71 -27.15 15.35
C SER A 361 -31.57 -26.30 16.61
N ASP A 362 -32.64 -25.63 17.08
CA ASP A 362 -32.62 -24.70 18.23
C ASP A 362 -31.46 -23.69 18.24
N GLY A 363 -30.99 -23.34 17.06
CA GLY A 363 -29.94 -22.34 16.86
C GLY A 363 -28.49 -22.81 17.09
N CYS A 364 -28.29 -24.06 17.50
CA CYS A 364 -26.96 -24.60 17.88
C CYS A 364 -26.15 -25.21 16.73
N TYR A 365 -26.77 -25.53 15.61
CA TYR A 365 -26.08 -26.13 14.46
C TYR A 365 -26.30 -25.31 13.19
N GLY A 366 -25.27 -24.75 12.68
CA GLY A 366 -25.28 -24.15 11.37
C GLY A 366 -23.85 -23.90 10.91
N GLN A 367 -23.49 -24.48 9.78
CA GLN A 367 -22.24 -24.13 9.09
C GLN A 367 -22.20 -22.62 8.86
N THR A 368 -21.03 -22.03 8.93
CA THR A 368 -20.83 -20.63 8.58
C THR A 368 -21.06 -20.43 7.08
N LEU A 369 -21.99 -19.55 6.71
CA LEU A 369 -22.27 -19.27 5.30
C LEU A 369 -21.13 -18.44 4.71
N CYS A 370 -20.54 -18.88 3.61
CA CYS A 370 -19.52 -18.17 2.87
C CYS A 370 -20.07 -17.70 1.51
N LEU A 371 -20.24 -16.39 1.35
CA LEU A 371 -20.70 -15.78 0.11
C LEU A 371 -19.50 -15.47 -0.78
N VAL A 372 -19.29 -16.27 -1.82
CA VAL A 372 -18.17 -16.14 -2.76
C VAL A 372 -18.63 -15.55 -4.08
N GLY A 373 -17.87 -14.62 -4.63
CA GLY A 373 -18.18 -14.07 -5.95
C GLY A 373 -17.50 -12.73 -6.23
N PRO A 374 -17.60 -12.21 -7.44
CA PRO A 374 -16.90 -11.00 -7.85
C PRO A 374 -17.33 -9.76 -7.03
N PRO A 375 -16.49 -8.71 -7.03
CA PRO A 375 -16.82 -7.49 -6.30
C PRO A 375 -18.08 -6.81 -6.87
N GLY A 376 -18.94 -6.31 -5.96
CA GLY A 376 -20.13 -5.55 -6.34
C GLY A 376 -21.37 -6.37 -6.68
N VAL A 377 -21.38 -7.67 -6.43
CA VAL A 377 -22.59 -8.52 -6.61
C VAL A 377 -23.54 -8.48 -5.40
N GLY A 378 -23.22 -7.73 -4.35
CA GLY A 378 -24.13 -7.53 -3.22
C GLY A 378 -23.92 -8.46 -2.02
N LYS A 379 -22.77 -9.14 -1.89
CA LYS A 379 -22.45 -10.05 -0.77
C LYS A 379 -22.77 -9.44 0.61
N THR A 380 -22.21 -8.27 0.91
CA THR A 380 -22.45 -7.54 2.16
C THR A 380 -23.91 -7.11 2.34
N SER A 381 -24.61 -6.79 1.24
CA SER A 381 -26.02 -6.41 1.25
C SER A 381 -26.91 -7.61 1.58
N ILE A 382 -26.62 -8.79 1.03
CA ILE A 382 -27.34 -10.04 1.31
C ILE A 382 -27.23 -10.38 2.80
N ALA A 383 -26.04 -10.32 3.39
CA ALA A 383 -25.85 -10.57 4.82
C ALA A 383 -26.68 -9.61 5.69
N LYS A 384 -26.77 -8.34 5.31
CA LYS A 384 -27.62 -7.36 5.99
C LYS A 384 -29.11 -7.68 5.84
N SER A 385 -29.53 -8.15 4.67
CA SER A 385 -30.95 -8.56 4.44
C SER A 385 -31.31 -9.81 5.23
N ILE A 386 -30.39 -10.77 5.39
CA ILE A 386 -30.55 -11.92 6.28
C ILE A 386 -30.78 -11.45 7.73
N ALA A 387 -29.95 -10.50 8.21
CA ALA A 387 -30.13 -9.94 9.56
C ALA A 387 -31.48 -9.26 9.75
N THR A 388 -31.93 -8.51 8.74
CA THR A 388 -33.23 -7.86 8.74
C THR A 388 -34.35 -8.89 8.74
N ALA A 389 -34.25 -9.96 7.95
CA ALA A 389 -35.24 -11.03 7.84
C ALA A 389 -35.38 -11.79 9.16
N MET A 390 -34.31 -12.06 9.85
CA MET A 390 -34.29 -12.74 11.17
C MET A 390 -34.65 -11.81 12.33
N GLY A 391 -34.65 -10.49 12.15
CA GLY A 391 -34.84 -9.52 13.24
C GLY A 391 -33.63 -9.41 14.17
N ARG A 392 -32.45 -9.90 13.73
CA ARG A 392 -31.20 -9.82 14.49
C ARG A 392 -30.43 -8.52 14.24
N ARG A 393 -29.64 -8.12 15.22
CA ARG A 393 -28.67 -7.04 15.06
C ARG A 393 -27.54 -7.47 14.13
N PHE A 394 -26.98 -6.51 13.42
CA PHE A 394 -25.93 -6.75 12.41
C PHE A 394 -24.67 -6.00 12.77
N ALA A 395 -23.53 -6.69 12.75
CA ALA A 395 -22.20 -6.10 12.86
C ALA A 395 -21.33 -6.57 11.67
N ARG A 396 -20.34 -5.76 11.31
CA ARG A 396 -19.39 -6.06 10.22
C ARG A 396 -17.97 -5.92 10.70
N ILE A 397 -17.16 -6.92 10.41
CA ILE A 397 -15.70 -6.93 10.63
C ILE A 397 -15.04 -7.05 9.25
N SER A 398 -14.16 -6.09 8.90
CA SER A 398 -13.34 -6.21 7.69
C SER A 398 -12.05 -6.93 8.05
N LEU A 399 -11.78 -8.04 7.38
CA LEU A 399 -10.57 -8.85 7.59
C LEU A 399 -9.44 -8.53 6.59
N GLY A 400 -9.73 -7.72 5.57
CA GLY A 400 -8.75 -7.33 4.58
C GLY A 400 -7.57 -6.56 5.19
N GLY A 401 -6.36 -7.13 5.07
CA GLY A 401 -5.13 -6.55 5.62
C GLY A 401 -4.85 -6.87 7.08
N THR A 402 -5.67 -7.72 7.72
CA THR A 402 -5.40 -8.23 9.07
C THR A 402 -4.31 -9.30 9.00
N SER A 403 -3.21 -9.09 9.71
CA SER A 403 -2.08 -10.01 9.79
C SER A 403 -1.74 -10.46 11.22
N ASP A 404 -2.29 -9.77 12.23
CA ASP A 404 -2.04 -10.07 13.65
C ASP A 404 -3.24 -10.80 14.29
N GLU A 405 -2.97 -11.94 14.93
CA GLU A 405 -3.96 -12.70 15.72
C GLU A 405 -4.58 -11.83 16.83
N ALA A 406 -3.80 -10.92 17.40
CA ALA A 406 -4.25 -10.04 18.47
C ALA A 406 -5.38 -9.07 18.03
N GLU A 407 -5.49 -8.75 16.74
CA GLU A 407 -6.63 -7.96 16.26
C GLU A 407 -7.96 -8.72 16.41
N ILE A 408 -7.94 -10.05 16.30
CA ILE A 408 -9.16 -10.89 16.38
C ILE A 408 -9.45 -11.28 17.83
N ARG A 409 -8.42 -11.72 18.58
CA ARG A 409 -8.52 -12.21 19.96
C ARG A 409 -8.27 -11.16 21.04
N GLY A 410 -7.91 -9.92 20.66
CA GLY A 410 -7.57 -8.87 21.63
C GLY A 410 -6.14 -8.93 22.14
N HIS A 411 -5.70 -7.84 22.72
CA HIS A 411 -4.40 -7.70 23.38
C HIS A 411 -4.54 -8.04 24.87
N ARG A 412 -3.48 -8.53 25.51
CA ARG A 412 -3.50 -8.76 26.95
C ARG A 412 -3.74 -7.45 27.69
N LYS A 413 -4.67 -7.45 28.65
CA LYS A 413 -5.12 -6.27 29.43
C LYS A 413 -4.01 -5.55 30.19
N THR A 414 -2.84 -6.16 30.38
CA THR A 414 -1.69 -5.60 31.09
C THR A 414 -0.94 -4.52 30.30
N TYR A 415 -1.18 -4.38 29.02
CA TYR A 415 -0.55 -3.37 28.18
C TYR A 415 -1.38 -2.07 28.18
N ILE A 416 -0.69 -0.95 28.28
CA ILE A 416 -1.36 0.37 28.14
C ILE A 416 -1.87 0.49 26.70
N GLY A 417 -3.16 0.79 26.55
CA GLY A 417 -3.82 0.86 25.25
C GLY A 417 -4.33 -0.51 24.72
N ALA A 418 -4.32 -1.55 25.53
CA ALA A 418 -4.93 -2.84 25.19
C ALA A 418 -6.43 -2.68 24.91
N MET A 419 -6.91 -3.42 23.91
CA MET A 419 -8.31 -3.40 23.48
C MET A 419 -8.82 -4.83 23.27
N PRO A 420 -10.15 -5.06 23.44
CA PRO A 420 -10.78 -6.31 23.05
C PRO A 420 -10.60 -6.59 21.57
N GLY A 421 -10.63 -7.86 21.21
CA GLY A 421 -10.58 -8.29 19.82
C GLY A 421 -11.79 -7.82 19.01
N ARG A 422 -11.64 -7.82 17.69
CA ARG A 422 -12.69 -7.35 16.77
C ARG A 422 -14.01 -8.10 16.90
N ILE A 423 -13.98 -9.41 17.25
CA ILE A 423 -15.19 -10.21 17.44
C ILE A 423 -16.00 -9.71 18.64
N ILE A 424 -15.35 -9.55 19.78
CA ILE A 424 -16.00 -9.05 21.01
C ILE A 424 -16.47 -7.59 20.82
N ASN A 425 -15.67 -6.77 20.17
CA ASN A 425 -16.08 -5.40 19.82
C ASN A 425 -17.33 -5.38 18.90
N ALA A 426 -17.43 -6.30 17.96
CA ALA A 426 -18.60 -6.41 17.09
C ALA A 426 -19.85 -6.84 17.88
N VAL A 427 -19.72 -7.75 18.83
CA VAL A 427 -20.81 -8.13 19.75
C VAL A 427 -21.23 -6.97 20.63
N LYS A 428 -20.27 -6.22 21.20
CA LYS A 428 -20.53 -4.99 21.97
C LYS A 428 -21.31 -3.97 21.15
N GLN A 429 -20.87 -3.68 19.92
CA GLN A 429 -21.55 -2.74 19.01
C GLN A 429 -22.96 -3.20 18.63
N ALA A 430 -23.16 -4.50 18.45
CA ALA A 430 -24.48 -5.05 18.17
C ALA A 430 -25.45 -4.91 19.35
N GLY A 431 -24.96 -4.94 20.59
CA GLY A 431 -25.74 -4.82 21.80
C GLY A 431 -26.62 -6.02 22.12
N THR A 432 -26.38 -7.17 21.47
CA THR A 432 -27.05 -8.46 21.70
C THR A 432 -26.05 -9.59 21.59
N GLN A 433 -26.26 -10.69 22.32
CA GLN A 433 -25.37 -11.87 22.35
C GLN A 433 -25.57 -12.77 21.12
N ASN A 434 -26.65 -12.62 20.38
CA ASN A 434 -26.99 -13.38 19.19
C ASN A 434 -27.03 -12.55 17.90
N PRO A 435 -26.04 -11.67 17.62
CA PRO A 435 -26.03 -10.88 16.41
C PRO A 435 -25.71 -11.72 15.17
N ILE A 436 -25.87 -11.11 14.00
CA ILE A 436 -25.22 -11.59 12.79
C ILE A 436 -23.92 -10.80 12.59
N ILE A 437 -22.81 -11.50 12.55
CA ILE A 437 -21.48 -10.91 12.33
C ILE A 437 -21.03 -11.27 10.92
N LEU A 438 -20.82 -10.26 10.10
CA LEU A 438 -20.24 -10.40 8.79
C LEU A 438 -18.71 -10.26 8.86
N LEU A 439 -18.01 -11.30 8.50
CA LEU A 439 -16.56 -11.33 8.30
C LEU A 439 -16.28 -11.06 6.82
N ASP A 440 -15.94 -9.82 6.50
CA ASP A 440 -15.82 -9.38 5.11
C ASP A 440 -14.37 -9.52 4.61
N GLU A 441 -14.19 -9.99 3.36
CA GLU A 441 -12.92 -10.19 2.69
C GLU A 441 -11.98 -11.20 3.41
N ILE A 442 -12.52 -12.39 3.74
CA ILE A 442 -11.74 -13.47 4.39
C ILE A 442 -10.62 -14.02 3.48
N ASP A 443 -10.76 -13.88 2.18
CA ASP A 443 -9.79 -14.22 1.15
C ASP A 443 -8.53 -13.33 1.16
N LYS A 444 -8.54 -12.24 1.93
CA LYS A 444 -7.43 -11.30 2.05
C LYS A 444 -6.73 -11.34 3.41
N LEU A 445 -6.90 -12.41 4.15
CA LEU A 445 -6.15 -12.65 5.37
C LEU A 445 -4.67 -12.80 5.04
N GLY A 446 -3.82 -11.99 5.69
CA GLY A 446 -2.37 -12.11 5.60
C GLY A 446 -1.84 -13.11 6.63
N SER A 447 -0.80 -13.86 6.27
CA SER A 447 0.00 -14.63 7.23
C SER A 447 1.35 -13.95 7.38
N ASP A 448 1.62 -13.38 8.55
CA ASP A 448 2.91 -12.76 8.88
C ASP A 448 3.61 -13.51 10.00
N TYR A 449 4.89 -13.25 10.19
CA TYR A 449 5.73 -13.78 11.28
C TYR A 449 5.18 -13.51 12.70
N LYS A 450 4.16 -12.65 12.85
CA LYS A 450 3.59 -12.20 14.13
C LYS A 450 2.37 -12.99 14.61
N GLY A 451 1.87 -13.93 13.83
CA GLY A 451 0.72 -14.75 14.23
C GLY A 451 -0.10 -15.20 13.02
N ASP A 452 -0.97 -16.16 13.26
CA ASP A 452 -1.92 -16.68 12.26
C ASP A 452 -3.36 -16.29 12.64
N PRO A 453 -3.92 -15.23 12.04
CA PRO A 453 -5.30 -14.82 12.29
C PRO A 453 -6.32 -15.90 11.89
N SER A 454 -5.95 -16.84 10.99
CA SER A 454 -6.82 -17.96 10.61
C SER A 454 -7.09 -18.88 11.78
N SER A 455 -6.09 -19.14 12.63
CA SER A 455 -6.24 -19.96 13.83
C SER A 455 -7.20 -19.36 14.85
N ALA A 456 -7.17 -18.02 15.00
CA ALA A 456 -8.11 -17.31 15.87
C ALA A 456 -9.55 -17.38 15.36
N LEU A 457 -9.72 -17.30 14.03
CA LEU A 457 -11.05 -17.43 13.40
C LEU A 457 -11.56 -18.86 13.47
N LEU A 458 -10.71 -19.88 13.39
CA LEU A 458 -11.11 -21.28 13.52
C LEU A 458 -11.84 -21.53 14.83
N GLU A 459 -11.33 -21.02 15.96
CA GLU A 459 -11.98 -21.18 17.28
C GLU A 459 -13.35 -20.50 17.32
N ALA A 460 -13.48 -19.32 16.73
CA ALA A 460 -14.74 -18.58 16.72
C ALA A 460 -15.80 -19.19 15.77
N LEU A 461 -15.35 -19.78 14.65
CA LEU A 461 -16.24 -20.37 13.64
C LEU A 461 -16.56 -21.84 13.90
N ASP A 462 -15.83 -22.50 14.78
CA ASP A 462 -16.08 -23.89 15.15
C ASP A 462 -17.23 -24.00 16.14
N GLY A 463 -18.34 -24.59 15.71
CA GLY A 463 -19.53 -24.75 16.55
C GLY A 463 -19.32 -25.58 17.84
N GLU A 464 -18.25 -26.40 17.92
CA GLU A 464 -17.93 -27.17 19.10
C GLU A 464 -17.11 -26.37 20.13
N GLN A 465 -16.33 -25.39 19.68
CA GLN A 465 -15.41 -24.59 20.52
C GLN A 465 -15.93 -23.17 20.83
N ASN A 466 -16.79 -22.62 20.00
CA ASN A 466 -17.19 -21.21 20.10
C ASN A 466 -18.06 -20.89 21.32
N SER A 467 -18.61 -21.90 22.02
CA SER A 467 -19.34 -21.70 23.28
C SER A 467 -18.45 -21.24 24.44
N THR A 468 -17.14 -21.51 24.36
CA THR A 468 -16.14 -21.17 25.36
C THR A 468 -15.06 -20.26 24.81
N PHE A 469 -15.43 -19.36 23.89
CA PHE A 469 -14.49 -18.42 23.28
C PHE A 469 -13.90 -17.46 24.31
N VAL A 470 -12.56 -17.35 24.34
CA VAL A 470 -11.83 -16.47 25.26
C VAL A 470 -11.08 -15.39 24.49
N ASP A 471 -11.50 -14.16 24.69
CA ASP A 471 -10.74 -12.99 24.26
C ASP A 471 -9.60 -12.69 25.25
N ARG A 472 -8.42 -12.36 24.76
CA ARG A 472 -7.22 -12.11 25.59
C ARG A 472 -7.29 -10.85 26.44
N TYR A 473 -8.15 -9.89 26.07
CA TYR A 473 -8.37 -8.69 26.86
C TYR A 473 -9.37 -8.94 27.98
N ILE A 474 -10.51 -9.56 27.65
CA ILE A 474 -11.58 -9.81 28.59
C ILE A 474 -11.22 -10.96 29.53
N GLU A 475 -10.52 -11.97 29.02
CA GLU A 475 -10.13 -13.18 29.74
C GLU A 475 -11.31 -13.91 30.44
N LEU A 476 -12.53 -13.71 29.98
CA LEU A 476 -13.73 -14.42 30.38
C LEU A 476 -14.23 -15.27 29.21
N GLU A 477 -14.85 -16.39 29.54
CA GLU A 477 -15.51 -17.24 28.56
C GLU A 477 -16.77 -16.52 28.05
N PHE A 478 -16.84 -16.31 26.72
CA PHE A 478 -17.99 -15.68 26.08
C PHE A 478 -18.61 -16.65 25.08
N ASP A 479 -19.89 -16.96 25.28
CA ASP A 479 -20.62 -17.88 24.40
C ASP A 479 -21.00 -17.22 23.05
N LEU A 480 -20.30 -17.66 21.99
CA LEU A 480 -20.57 -17.26 20.59
C LEU A 480 -21.46 -18.27 19.85
N SER A 481 -21.95 -19.35 20.49
CA SER A 481 -22.72 -20.43 19.83
C SER A 481 -24.00 -19.92 19.17
N LYS A 482 -24.61 -18.86 19.72
CA LYS A 482 -25.82 -18.22 19.19
C LYS A 482 -25.55 -17.12 18.16
N VAL A 483 -24.28 -16.72 17.97
CA VAL A 483 -23.87 -15.80 16.93
C VAL A 483 -24.00 -16.47 15.56
N MET A 484 -24.50 -15.77 14.58
CA MET A 484 -24.48 -16.25 13.20
C MET A 484 -23.36 -15.56 12.45
N PHE A 485 -22.33 -16.31 12.10
CA PHE A 485 -21.25 -15.81 11.27
C PHE A 485 -21.60 -15.97 9.78
N ILE A 486 -21.37 -14.92 9.03
CA ILE A 486 -21.44 -14.94 7.55
C ILE A 486 -20.09 -14.41 7.07
N THR A 487 -19.44 -15.11 6.15
CA THR A 487 -18.18 -14.68 5.57
C THR A 487 -18.37 -14.23 4.12
N THR A 488 -17.51 -13.39 3.62
CA THR A 488 -17.45 -13.03 2.20
C THR A 488 -16.05 -13.20 1.65
N ALA A 489 -15.97 -13.68 0.42
CA ALA A 489 -14.74 -13.80 -0.34
C ALA A 489 -14.95 -13.39 -1.80
N ASN A 490 -13.90 -12.97 -2.48
CA ASN A 490 -13.96 -12.81 -3.93
C ASN A 490 -13.57 -14.11 -4.65
N ASP A 491 -12.64 -14.87 -4.06
CA ASP A 491 -12.16 -16.14 -4.57
C ASP A 491 -12.02 -17.16 -3.43
N ALA A 492 -12.66 -18.32 -3.59
CA ALA A 492 -12.59 -19.39 -2.60
C ALA A 492 -11.21 -20.07 -2.55
N SER A 493 -10.45 -20.06 -3.66
CA SER A 493 -9.15 -20.73 -3.75
C SER A 493 -8.07 -20.11 -2.85
N THR A 494 -8.25 -18.86 -2.44
CA THR A 494 -7.31 -18.12 -1.59
C THR A 494 -7.63 -18.25 -0.10
N ILE A 495 -8.76 -18.85 0.24
CA ILE A 495 -9.15 -19.10 1.65
C ILE A 495 -8.35 -20.30 2.18
N PRO A 496 -7.75 -20.22 3.39
CA PRO A 496 -7.10 -21.37 4.01
C PRO A 496 -8.03 -22.59 4.14
N ALA A 497 -7.55 -23.75 3.71
CA ALA A 497 -8.34 -24.98 3.67
C ALA A 497 -9.05 -25.31 5.01
N PRO A 498 -8.42 -25.18 6.21
CA PRO A 498 -9.10 -25.44 7.47
C PRO A 498 -10.32 -24.55 7.76
N LEU A 499 -10.30 -23.30 7.25
CA LEU A 499 -11.45 -22.41 7.35
C LEU A 499 -12.54 -22.82 6.35
N LEU A 500 -12.13 -23.19 5.13
CA LEU A 500 -13.03 -23.59 4.06
C LEU A 500 -13.87 -24.82 4.46
N ASP A 501 -13.28 -25.79 5.13
CA ASP A 501 -13.93 -27.01 5.61
C ASP A 501 -15.09 -26.76 6.60
N ARG A 502 -15.10 -25.59 7.27
CA ARG A 502 -16.14 -25.18 8.22
C ARG A 502 -17.19 -24.27 7.63
N MET A 503 -17.13 -24.03 6.31
CA MET A 503 -18.00 -23.07 5.63
C MET A 503 -18.86 -23.75 4.57
N GLU A 504 -20.13 -23.36 4.50
CA GLU A 504 -20.97 -23.66 3.36
C GLU A 504 -20.79 -22.55 2.29
N ILE A 505 -20.23 -22.94 1.14
CA ILE A 505 -19.97 -22.00 0.04
C ILE A 505 -21.26 -21.76 -0.73
N ILE A 506 -21.62 -20.49 -0.85
CA ILE A 506 -22.71 -20.03 -1.73
C ILE A 506 -22.10 -19.11 -2.78
N GLU A 507 -22.02 -19.59 -4.00
CA GLU A 507 -21.48 -18.82 -5.12
C GLU A 507 -22.49 -17.78 -5.63
N LEU A 508 -22.07 -16.52 -5.68
CA LEU A 508 -22.80 -15.42 -6.27
C LEU A 508 -22.22 -15.12 -7.66
N PRO A 509 -22.93 -15.47 -8.72
CA PRO A 509 -22.46 -15.18 -10.08
C PRO A 509 -22.52 -13.67 -10.35
N GLY A 510 -21.81 -13.24 -11.41
CA GLY A 510 -21.94 -11.91 -11.95
C GLY A 510 -23.35 -11.66 -12.52
N TYR A 511 -23.77 -10.40 -12.57
CA TYR A 511 -25.07 -10.01 -13.12
C TYR A 511 -25.04 -9.87 -14.63
N THR A 512 -26.09 -10.30 -15.28
CA THR A 512 -26.40 -10.02 -16.68
C THR A 512 -26.74 -8.52 -16.86
N ASN A 513 -26.67 -8.01 -18.09
CA ASN A 513 -27.04 -6.61 -18.36
C ASN A 513 -28.50 -6.33 -18.03
N GLU A 514 -29.40 -7.33 -18.24
CA GLU A 514 -30.81 -7.24 -17.87
C GLU A 514 -30.99 -7.19 -16.34
N GLU A 515 -30.26 -8.03 -15.61
CA GLU A 515 -30.28 -7.98 -14.15
C GLU A 515 -29.72 -6.64 -13.65
N LYS A 516 -28.58 -6.16 -14.21
CA LYS A 516 -28.00 -4.84 -13.89
C LYS A 516 -29.00 -3.71 -14.14
N PHE A 517 -29.73 -3.78 -15.26
CA PHE A 517 -30.79 -2.80 -15.59
C PHE A 517 -31.87 -2.79 -14.53
N ASN A 518 -32.40 -3.98 -14.17
CA ASN A 518 -33.46 -4.08 -13.16
C ASN A 518 -33.00 -3.65 -11.78
N ILE A 519 -31.77 -4.06 -11.37
CA ILE A 519 -31.12 -3.62 -10.11
C ILE A 519 -30.94 -2.11 -10.10
N ALA A 520 -30.43 -1.54 -11.18
CA ALA A 520 -30.24 -0.10 -11.30
C ALA A 520 -31.55 0.65 -11.17
N LYS A 521 -32.57 0.24 -11.91
CA LYS A 521 -33.90 0.89 -11.95
C LYS A 521 -34.64 0.79 -10.62
N LYS A 522 -34.65 -0.40 -9.99
CA LYS A 522 -35.41 -0.66 -8.76
C LYS A 522 -34.70 -0.21 -7.49
N HIS A 523 -33.35 -0.31 -7.45
CA HIS A 523 -32.59 -0.12 -6.22
C HIS A 523 -31.57 1.03 -6.29
N LEU A 524 -30.66 1.06 -7.31
CA LEU A 524 -29.54 2.00 -7.30
C LEU A 524 -30.00 3.44 -7.58
N VAL A 525 -30.83 3.67 -8.59
CA VAL A 525 -31.28 5.02 -8.95
C VAL A 525 -32.08 5.67 -7.81
N PRO A 526 -33.06 5.02 -7.18
CA PRO A 526 -33.75 5.60 -6.03
C PRO A 526 -32.85 5.84 -4.83
N LYS A 527 -31.98 4.89 -4.54
CA LYS A 527 -31.00 5.00 -3.43
C LYS A 527 -30.06 6.20 -3.63
N GLN A 528 -29.45 6.32 -4.82
CA GLN A 528 -28.50 7.40 -5.11
C GLN A 528 -29.20 8.75 -5.22
N ALA A 529 -30.38 8.82 -5.80
CA ALA A 529 -31.16 10.05 -5.82
C ALA A 529 -31.44 10.56 -4.39
N LYS A 530 -31.90 9.67 -3.49
CA LYS A 530 -32.16 10.02 -2.09
C LYS A 530 -30.90 10.49 -1.36
N LEU A 531 -29.75 9.81 -1.55
CA LEU A 531 -28.47 10.19 -0.94
C LEU A 531 -27.95 11.57 -1.39
N HIS A 532 -28.30 11.99 -2.61
CA HIS A 532 -27.91 13.29 -3.16
C HIS A 532 -29.01 14.37 -3.04
N GLY A 533 -30.05 14.14 -2.20
CA GLY A 533 -31.12 15.11 -1.98
C GLY A 533 -32.08 15.25 -3.18
N LEU A 534 -32.06 14.32 -4.12
CA LEU A 534 -32.91 14.32 -5.31
C LEU A 534 -34.11 13.38 -5.11
N ASN A 535 -35.17 13.62 -5.91
CA ASN A 535 -36.35 12.78 -5.91
C ASN A 535 -36.78 12.44 -7.36
N GLY A 536 -37.79 11.58 -7.51
CA GLY A 536 -38.27 11.14 -8.83
C GLY A 536 -38.88 12.24 -9.72
N ARG A 537 -39.08 13.46 -9.17
CA ARG A 537 -39.52 14.64 -9.97
C ARG A 537 -38.30 15.43 -10.47
N THR A 538 -37.25 15.50 -9.68
CA THR A 538 -36.03 16.27 -9.97
C THR A 538 -34.99 15.50 -10.80
N PHE A 539 -34.98 14.16 -10.68
CA PHE A 539 -34.01 13.31 -11.39
C PHE A 539 -34.66 12.05 -11.97
N LYS A 540 -34.46 11.80 -13.26
CA LYS A 540 -34.91 10.61 -13.97
C LYS A 540 -33.83 10.14 -14.95
N ILE A 541 -33.76 8.82 -15.12
CA ILE A 541 -32.95 8.17 -16.17
C ILE A 541 -33.89 7.35 -17.06
N ASN A 542 -33.80 7.57 -18.35
CA ASN A 542 -34.61 6.79 -19.31
C ASN A 542 -34.00 5.39 -19.46
N ASP A 543 -34.85 4.40 -19.75
CA ASP A 543 -34.44 3.00 -19.90
C ASP A 543 -33.34 2.83 -20.96
N LYS A 544 -33.44 3.47 -22.13
CA LYS A 544 -32.39 3.45 -23.16
C LYS A 544 -31.06 4.04 -22.66
N ALA A 545 -31.13 5.12 -21.88
CA ALA A 545 -29.95 5.72 -21.29
C ALA A 545 -29.30 4.80 -20.25
N LEU A 546 -30.10 4.06 -19.50
CA LEU A 546 -29.60 3.11 -18.49
C LEU A 546 -28.90 1.92 -19.15
N TYR A 547 -29.44 1.37 -20.25
CA TYR A 547 -28.75 0.35 -21.05
C TYR A 547 -27.46 0.89 -21.65
N SER A 548 -27.49 2.10 -22.25
CA SER A 548 -26.29 2.74 -22.80
C SER A 548 -25.23 3.04 -21.73
N LEU A 549 -25.65 3.31 -20.48
CA LEU A 549 -24.77 3.46 -19.34
C LEU A 549 -24.08 2.15 -18.96
N ILE A 550 -24.84 1.05 -18.92
CA ILE A 550 -24.33 -0.29 -18.60
C ILE A 550 -23.32 -0.72 -19.67
N ASP A 551 -23.69 -0.62 -20.95
CA ASP A 551 -22.88 -1.12 -22.06
C ASP A 551 -21.67 -0.23 -22.38
N GLY A 552 -21.85 1.10 -22.36
CA GLY A 552 -20.83 2.03 -22.83
C GLY A 552 -19.90 2.60 -21.75
N TYR A 553 -20.29 2.54 -20.45
CA TYR A 553 -19.53 3.20 -19.38
C TYR A 553 -19.10 2.29 -18.25
N THR A 554 -19.60 1.03 -18.21
CA THR A 554 -19.26 0.05 -17.16
C THR A 554 -18.86 -1.28 -17.76
N ARG A 555 -17.78 -1.88 -17.23
CA ARG A 555 -17.35 -3.24 -17.56
C ARG A 555 -16.97 -3.90 -16.25
N GLU A 556 -17.91 -4.62 -15.67
CA GLU A 556 -17.78 -5.26 -14.35
C GLU A 556 -18.78 -6.42 -14.23
N ALA A 557 -18.45 -7.42 -13.40
CA ALA A 557 -19.37 -8.51 -13.09
C ALA A 557 -20.54 -8.05 -12.20
N GLY A 558 -20.26 -7.17 -11.23
CA GLY A 558 -21.26 -6.60 -10.32
C GLY A 558 -21.88 -5.29 -10.80
N VAL A 559 -22.26 -4.44 -9.85
CA VAL A 559 -22.92 -3.14 -10.09
C VAL A 559 -22.24 -1.96 -9.39
N ARG A 560 -21.00 -2.12 -8.90
CA ARG A 560 -20.30 -1.08 -8.13
C ARG A 560 -19.92 0.14 -8.98
N LYS A 561 -19.36 -0.09 -10.18
CA LYS A 561 -19.05 0.99 -11.12
C LYS A 561 -20.31 1.64 -11.66
N LEU A 562 -21.36 0.85 -11.89
CA LEU A 562 -22.68 1.34 -12.31
C LEU A 562 -23.26 2.28 -11.24
N GLU A 563 -23.23 1.88 -9.97
CA GLU A 563 -23.65 2.74 -8.86
C GLU A 563 -22.84 4.05 -8.79
N GLN A 564 -21.51 3.99 -8.98
CA GLN A 564 -20.67 5.18 -9.04
C GLN A 564 -21.02 6.12 -10.21
N LYS A 565 -21.36 5.56 -11.38
CA LYS A 565 -21.79 6.35 -12.54
C LYS A 565 -23.15 6.99 -12.32
N ILE A 566 -24.10 6.27 -11.72
CA ILE A 566 -25.39 6.82 -11.32
C ILE A 566 -25.20 7.94 -10.29
N ALA A 567 -24.33 7.75 -9.28
CA ALA A 567 -24.00 8.79 -8.31
C ALA A 567 -23.37 10.04 -8.99
N ALA A 568 -22.51 9.86 -10.01
CA ALA A 568 -21.95 10.96 -10.77
C ALA A 568 -23.02 11.75 -11.53
N LEU A 569 -24.01 11.07 -12.12
CA LEU A 569 -25.16 11.71 -12.76
C LEU A 569 -26.02 12.47 -11.73
N CYS A 570 -26.25 11.89 -10.56
CA CYS A 570 -26.97 12.56 -9.47
C CYS A 570 -26.24 13.83 -9.00
N ARG A 571 -24.90 13.80 -8.85
CA ARG A 571 -24.12 15.00 -8.47
C ARG A 571 -24.24 16.11 -9.52
N LYS A 572 -24.17 15.76 -10.81
CA LYS A 572 -24.36 16.75 -11.88
C LYS A 572 -25.77 17.33 -11.90
N ALA A 573 -26.79 16.48 -11.71
CA ALA A 573 -28.16 16.95 -11.56
C ALA A 573 -28.32 17.91 -10.38
N ALA A 574 -27.72 17.59 -9.24
CA ALA A 574 -27.76 18.46 -8.05
C ALA A 574 -27.05 19.80 -8.32
N ALA A 575 -25.90 19.79 -9.02
CA ALA A 575 -25.19 21.02 -9.39
C ALA A 575 -26.00 21.92 -10.32
N GLU A 576 -26.63 21.37 -11.37
CA GLU A 576 -27.49 22.13 -12.30
C GLU A 576 -28.73 22.70 -11.60
N ILE A 577 -29.33 21.94 -10.66
CA ILE A 577 -30.50 22.40 -9.92
C ILE A 577 -30.15 23.52 -8.93
N VAL A 578 -29.05 23.36 -8.18
CA VAL A 578 -28.58 24.37 -7.21
C VAL A 578 -28.05 25.62 -7.94
N GLY A 579 -27.40 25.44 -9.10
CA GLY A 579 -26.95 26.54 -9.97
C GLY A 579 -28.08 27.32 -10.66
N GLY A 580 -29.33 26.84 -10.54
CA GLY A 580 -30.50 27.51 -11.14
C GLY A 580 -30.65 27.29 -12.64
N GLU A 581 -29.82 26.45 -13.25
CA GLU A 581 -29.82 26.16 -14.69
C GLU A 581 -31.06 25.33 -15.11
N SER A 582 -31.53 24.44 -14.24
CA SER A 582 -32.72 23.62 -14.49
C SER A 582 -33.44 23.22 -13.19
N LYS A 583 -34.75 22.99 -13.28
CA LYS A 583 -35.56 22.47 -12.15
C LYS A 583 -35.51 20.94 -12.03
N SER A 584 -35.08 20.24 -13.06
CA SER A 584 -35.00 18.79 -13.13
C SER A 584 -34.08 18.33 -14.25
N LEU A 585 -33.36 17.25 -14.04
CA LEU A 585 -32.53 16.61 -15.06
C LEU A 585 -33.11 15.25 -15.46
N THR A 586 -33.43 15.10 -16.76
CA THR A 586 -33.76 13.81 -17.34
C THR A 586 -32.59 13.32 -18.19
N VAL A 587 -31.98 12.20 -17.75
CA VAL A 587 -30.86 11.59 -18.48
C VAL A 587 -31.45 10.76 -19.65
N LYS A 588 -31.06 11.16 -20.87
CA LYS A 588 -31.38 10.50 -22.13
C LYS A 588 -30.07 9.97 -22.74
N GLU A 589 -30.18 9.03 -23.67
CA GLU A 589 -29.00 8.52 -24.37
C GLU A 589 -28.18 9.65 -25.06
N SER A 590 -28.89 10.61 -25.65
CA SER A 590 -28.27 11.76 -26.37
C SER A 590 -27.50 12.73 -25.48
N ASN A 591 -27.76 12.77 -24.16
CA ASN A 591 -27.04 13.67 -23.24
C ASN A 591 -26.02 12.97 -22.36
N LEU A 592 -25.91 11.63 -22.42
CA LEU A 592 -24.96 10.85 -21.61
C LEU A 592 -23.52 11.26 -21.86
N GLU A 593 -23.15 11.48 -23.13
CA GLU A 593 -21.78 11.89 -23.50
C GLU A 593 -21.44 13.30 -22.98
N LYS A 594 -22.39 14.21 -22.98
CA LYS A 594 -22.20 15.54 -22.36
C LYS A 594 -21.99 15.44 -20.85
N LEU A 595 -22.74 14.50 -20.20
CA LEU A 595 -22.69 14.34 -18.74
C LEU A 595 -21.50 13.50 -18.24
N LEU A 596 -21.09 12.46 -18.93
CA LEU A 596 -20.08 11.51 -18.46
C LEU A 596 -18.81 11.44 -19.32
N GLY A 597 -18.77 12.19 -20.42
CA GLY A 597 -17.74 12.11 -21.46
C GLY A 597 -18.02 11.00 -22.47
N PRO A 598 -17.11 10.79 -23.43
CA PRO A 598 -17.29 9.76 -24.48
C PRO A 598 -17.44 8.37 -23.90
N LYS A 599 -18.14 7.50 -24.63
CA LYS A 599 -18.30 6.08 -24.27
C LYS A 599 -16.91 5.43 -24.15
N LYS A 600 -16.65 4.77 -23.05
CA LYS A 600 -15.38 4.10 -22.79
C LYS A 600 -15.27 2.75 -23.49
N TYR A 601 -16.43 2.11 -23.66
CA TYR A 601 -16.54 0.78 -24.27
C TYR A 601 -17.45 0.93 -25.48
N LEU A 602 -16.92 0.71 -26.67
CA LEU A 602 -17.72 0.65 -27.89
C LEU A 602 -18.26 -0.78 -28.02
N PRO A 603 -19.53 -0.94 -28.39
CA PRO A 603 -20.06 -2.27 -28.66
C PRO A 603 -19.27 -2.85 -29.86
N LEU A 604 -18.52 -3.90 -29.62
CA LEU A 604 -17.97 -4.72 -30.69
C LEU A 604 -19.15 -5.39 -31.35
N SER A 605 -19.33 -5.24 -32.64
CA SER A 605 -20.30 -5.98 -33.44
C SER A 605 -19.53 -7.09 -34.17
N VAL A 606 -20.15 -8.25 -34.29
CA VAL A 606 -19.63 -9.34 -35.13
C VAL A 606 -19.50 -8.83 -36.56
N ASP A 607 -18.37 -9.06 -37.19
CA ASP A 607 -18.18 -8.76 -38.60
C ASP A 607 -19.18 -9.54 -39.45
N LYS A 608 -19.69 -8.90 -40.48
CA LYS A 608 -20.76 -9.51 -41.30
C LYS A 608 -20.24 -10.43 -42.36
N GLU A 609 -18.98 -10.31 -42.71
CA GLU A 609 -18.33 -11.10 -43.79
C GLU A 609 -17.59 -12.28 -43.16
N ALA A 610 -17.59 -13.41 -43.83
CA ALA A 610 -16.86 -14.58 -43.42
C ALA A 610 -15.35 -14.34 -43.73
N GLU A 611 -14.51 -14.59 -42.76
CA GLU A 611 -13.07 -14.32 -42.83
C GLU A 611 -12.27 -15.63 -42.72
N ILE A 612 -11.10 -15.65 -43.38
CA ILE A 612 -10.18 -16.78 -43.31
C ILE A 612 -9.25 -16.61 -42.12
N GLY A 613 -9.10 -17.67 -41.32
CA GLY A 613 -8.19 -17.69 -40.18
C GLY A 613 -8.70 -16.92 -38.96
N VAL A 614 -9.89 -16.31 -38.99
CA VAL A 614 -10.45 -15.52 -37.89
C VAL A 614 -11.67 -16.23 -37.29
N VAL A 615 -11.62 -16.53 -35.99
CA VAL A 615 -12.66 -17.31 -35.30
C VAL A 615 -13.04 -16.69 -33.98
N ASN A 616 -14.33 -16.63 -33.68
CA ASN A 616 -14.86 -16.10 -32.44
C ASN A 616 -14.88 -17.16 -31.34
N GLY A 617 -14.00 -17.02 -30.36
CA GLY A 617 -13.99 -17.81 -29.15
C GLY A 617 -14.71 -17.13 -28.00
N LEU A 618 -15.09 -17.90 -26.99
CA LEU A 618 -15.74 -17.40 -25.79
C LEU A 618 -14.86 -17.64 -24.56
N ALA A 619 -14.55 -16.58 -23.84
CA ALA A 619 -13.77 -16.59 -22.61
C ALA A 619 -14.62 -16.14 -21.41
N TRP A 620 -14.20 -16.56 -20.23
CA TRP A 620 -14.68 -16.08 -18.96
C TRP A 620 -13.57 -15.31 -18.26
N THR A 621 -13.90 -14.16 -17.70
CA THR A 621 -12.99 -13.30 -16.96
C THR A 621 -13.64 -12.89 -15.62
N SER A 622 -12.83 -12.35 -14.69
CA SER A 622 -13.32 -11.83 -13.42
C SER A 622 -14.38 -10.71 -13.56
N VAL A 623 -14.54 -10.15 -14.76
CA VAL A 623 -15.54 -9.10 -15.06
C VAL A 623 -16.74 -9.63 -15.84
N GLY A 624 -16.77 -10.92 -16.16
CA GLY A 624 -17.85 -11.61 -16.88
C GLY A 624 -17.36 -12.29 -18.15
N GLY A 625 -18.32 -12.73 -19.00
CA GLY A 625 -17.99 -13.35 -20.27
C GLY A 625 -17.53 -12.33 -21.30
N GLU A 626 -16.62 -12.77 -22.16
CA GLU A 626 -16.02 -11.99 -23.25
C GLU A 626 -15.88 -12.82 -24.50
N MET A 627 -16.03 -12.19 -25.66
CA MET A 627 -15.74 -12.81 -26.94
C MET A 627 -14.31 -12.46 -27.34
N LEU A 628 -13.50 -13.47 -27.62
CA LEU A 628 -12.14 -13.35 -28.08
C LEU A 628 -12.08 -13.74 -29.56
N GLN A 629 -11.54 -12.88 -30.40
CA GLN A 629 -11.16 -13.27 -31.75
C GLN A 629 -9.80 -13.99 -31.69
N VAL A 630 -9.72 -15.14 -32.31
CA VAL A 630 -8.48 -15.87 -32.52
C VAL A 630 -8.15 -15.78 -34.00
N GLU A 631 -6.99 -15.23 -34.29
CA GLU A 631 -6.48 -15.07 -35.66
C GLU A 631 -5.37 -16.06 -35.88
N ALA A 632 -5.41 -16.77 -36.99
CA ALA A 632 -4.35 -17.68 -37.46
C ALA A 632 -3.90 -17.26 -38.84
N ALA A 633 -2.61 -17.09 -39.01
CA ALA A 633 -1.97 -16.84 -40.30
C ALA A 633 -0.90 -17.91 -40.59
N VAL A 634 -0.80 -18.27 -41.83
CA VAL A 634 0.13 -19.30 -42.29
C VAL A 634 0.96 -18.76 -43.44
N PHE A 635 2.28 -18.83 -43.29
CA PHE A 635 3.25 -18.33 -44.26
C PHE A 635 4.19 -19.43 -44.69
N ASP A 636 4.86 -19.27 -45.85
CA ASP A 636 5.97 -20.15 -46.25
C ASP A 636 7.13 -19.96 -45.26
N GLY A 637 7.67 -21.07 -44.74
CA GLY A 637 8.65 -20.95 -43.65
C GLY A 637 9.35 -22.29 -43.33
N THR A 638 9.71 -22.47 -42.09
CA THR A 638 10.53 -23.60 -41.61
C THR A 638 9.81 -24.48 -40.57
N GLY A 639 8.52 -24.29 -40.38
CA GLY A 639 7.70 -25.02 -39.40
C GLY A 639 7.66 -24.36 -38.01
N LYS A 640 7.95 -23.05 -37.90
CA LYS A 640 7.91 -22.33 -36.66
C LYS A 640 6.46 -22.04 -36.25
N VAL A 641 6.15 -22.23 -34.96
CA VAL A 641 4.85 -21.84 -34.39
C VAL A 641 5.04 -20.64 -33.47
N GLU A 642 4.48 -19.52 -33.85
CA GLU A 642 4.49 -18.28 -33.06
C GLU A 642 3.13 -18.05 -32.40
N LEU A 643 3.15 -17.76 -31.10
CA LEU A 643 1.96 -17.52 -30.31
C LEU A 643 2.08 -16.13 -29.68
N THR A 644 1.14 -15.24 -30.00
CA THR A 644 1.13 -13.85 -29.47
C THR A 644 -0.21 -13.47 -28.86
N GLY A 645 -0.25 -12.43 -28.02
CA GLY A 645 -1.48 -11.96 -27.36
C GLY A 645 -1.49 -12.16 -25.84
N SER A 646 -0.32 -12.20 -25.19
CA SER A 646 -0.19 -12.38 -23.72
C SER A 646 -0.84 -13.67 -23.20
N LEU A 647 -0.54 -14.79 -23.87
CA LEU A 647 -1.09 -16.11 -23.57
C LEU A 647 -0.35 -16.75 -22.39
N GLY A 648 -1.10 -17.28 -21.41
CA GLY A 648 -0.57 -18.11 -20.35
C GLY A 648 -0.16 -19.51 -20.81
N ASN A 649 0.41 -20.29 -19.91
CA ASN A 649 0.99 -21.60 -20.28
C ASN A 649 -0.08 -22.60 -20.75
N VAL A 650 -1.22 -22.66 -20.07
CA VAL A 650 -2.33 -23.57 -20.43
C VAL A 650 -2.87 -23.27 -21.83
N MET A 651 -2.98 -21.99 -22.16
CA MET A 651 -3.46 -21.57 -23.48
C MET A 651 -2.45 -21.85 -24.60
N LYS A 652 -1.14 -21.74 -24.30
CA LYS A 652 -0.06 -22.16 -25.23
C LYS A 652 -0.06 -23.66 -25.46
N GLU A 653 -0.25 -24.47 -24.43
CA GLU A 653 -0.39 -25.93 -24.57
C GLU A 653 -1.60 -26.30 -25.42
N SER A 654 -2.72 -25.61 -25.23
CA SER A 654 -3.93 -25.80 -26.02
C SER A 654 -3.71 -25.48 -27.49
N ALA A 655 -2.94 -24.42 -27.82
CA ALA A 655 -2.55 -24.12 -29.20
C ALA A 655 -1.68 -25.22 -29.82
N MET A 656 -0.71 -25.73 -29.05
CA MET A 656 0.15 -26.83 -29.50
C MET A 656 -0.63 -28.14 -29.69
N ALA A 657 -1.64 -28.40 -28.86
CA ALA A 657 -2.54 -29.53 -29.03
C ALA A 657 -3.36 -29.40 -30.32
N ALA A 658 -3.82 -28.20 -30.67
CA ALA A 658 -4.51 -27.92 -31.93
C ALA A 658 -3.63 -28.21 -33.16
N VAL A 659 -2.40 -27.73 -33.16
CA VAL A 659 -1.42 -27.99 -34.21
C VAL A 659 -1.17 -29.50 -34.37
N SER A 660 -0.98 -30.19 -33.24
CA SER A 660 -0.72 -31.65 -33.21
C SER A 660 -1.91 -32.46 -33.76
N PHE A 661 -3.13 -32.06 -33.39
CA PHE A 661 -4.36 -32.68 -33.88
C PHE A 661 -4.50 -32.53 -35.41
N ILE A 662 -4.40 -31.30 -35.94
CA ILE A 662 -4.51 -31.06 -37.38
C ILE A 662 -3.42 -31.80 -38.13
N ARG A 663 -2.19 -31.85 -37.60
CA ARG A 663 -1.10 -32.66 -38.20
C ARG A 663 -1.47 -34.16 -38.29
N SER A 664 -2.09 -34.71 -37.25
CA SER A 664 -2.49 -36.13 -37.22
C SER A 664 -3.61 -36.48 -38.21
N LYS A 665 -4.39 -35.48 -38.64
CA LYS A 665 -5.56 -35.63 -39.54
C LYS A 665 -5.39 -34.85 -40.86
N ALA A 666 -4.17 -34.45 -41.22
CA ALA A 666 -3.90 -33.59 -42.39
C ALA A 666 -4.54 -34.09 -43.67
N ASP A 667 -4.41 -35.38 -43.97
CA ASP A 667 -4.98 -36.02 -45.18
C ASP A 667 -6.51 -35.92 -45.23
N LYS A 668 -7.18 -36.05 -44.08
CA LYS A 668 -8.62 -35.95 -43.98
C LYS A 668 -9.15 -34.54 -44.35
N TYR A 669 -8.39 -33.51 -44.00
CA TYR A 669 -8.80 -32.11 -44.24
C TYR A 669 -8.21 -31.54 -45.53
N GLY A 670 -7.48 -32.34 -46.35
CA GLY A 670 -6.86 -31.87 -47.58
C GLY A 670 -5.68 -30.89 -47.32
N VAL A 671 -5.07 -30.95 -46.15
CA VAL A 671 -3.91 -30.14 -45.78
C VAL A 671 -2.62 -30.89 -46.19
N ASN A 672 -1.65 -30.15 -46.74
CA ASN A 672 -0.35 -30.73 -47.06
C ASN A 672 0.27 -31.39 -45.80
N HIS A 673 0.61 -32.69 -45.94
CA HIS A 673 1.15 -33.48 -44.84
C HIS A 673 2.46 -32.90 -44.25
N ASN A 674 3.22 -32.14 -45.04
CA ASN A 674 4.48 -31.51 -44.64
C ASN A 674 4.33 -30.06 -44.15
N PHE A 675 3.09 -29.54 -43.98
CA PHE A 675 2.87 -28.17 -43.61
C PHE A 675 3.66 -27.75 -42.35
N TYR A 676 3.87 -28.65 -41.41
CA TYR A 676 4.62 -28.41 -40.16
C TYR A 676 6.13 -28.22 -40.38
N LYS A 677 6.65 -28.43 -41.62
CA LYS A 677 8.06 -28.19 -42.00
C LYS A 677 8.20 -27.04 -43.01
N GLU A 678 7.16 -26.78 -43.76
CA GLU A 678 7.17 -25.87 -44.90
C GLU A 678 6.42 -24.57 -44.67
N LYS A 679 5.63 -24.51 -43.59
CA LYS A 679 4.82 -23.36 -43.25
C LYS A 679 5.10 -22.92 -41.82
N ASP A 680 5.30 -21.63 -41.62
CA ASP A 680 5.29 -20.98 -40.31
C ASP A 680 3.85 -20.63 -39.95
N ILE A 681 3.49 -20.88 -38.71
CA ILE A 681 2.13 -20.70 -38.19
C ILE A 681 2.21 -19.61 -37.15
N HIS A 682 1.40 -18.56 -37.29
CA HIS A 682 1.25 -17.52 -36.28
C HIS A 682 -0.19 -17.48 -35.78
N ILE A 683 -0.39 -17.77 -34.49
CA ILE A 683 -1.69 -17.64 -33.81
C ILE A 683 -1.64 -16.41 -32.92
N HIS A 684 -2.53 -15.48 -33.20
CA HIS A 684 -2.64 -14.24 -32.45
C HIS A 684 -4.00 -14.14 -31.76
N VAL A 685 -3.99 -13.70 -30.50
CA VAL A 685 -5.22 -13.35 -29.78
C VAL A 685 -5.12 -11.87 -29.41
N PRO A 686 -5.86 -10.99 -30.10
CA PRO A 686 -5.84 -9.55 -29.87
C PRO A 686 -6.08 -9.15 -28.42
N GLU A 687 -5.85 -7.88 -28.07
CA GLU A 687 -5.89 -7.33 -26.71
C GLU A 687 -4.78 -7.86 -25.78
N GLY A 688 -3.51 -7.75 -26.21
CA GLY A 688 -2.33 -8.21 -25.47
C GLY A 688 -2.09 -7.56 -24.10
N ALA A 689 -2.83 -6.49 -23.76
CA ALA A 689 -2.75 -5.83 -22.47
C ALA A 689 -3.40 -6.64 -21.33
N VAL A 690 -4.26 -7.61 -21.65
CA VAL A 690 -4.95 -8.47 -20.68
C VAL A 690 -4.37 -9.88 -20.77
N PRO A 691 -3.76 -10.41 -19.69
CA PRO A 691 -3.30 -11.80 -19.67
C PRO A 691 -4.49 -12.76 -19.88
N LYS A 692 -4.27 -13.76 -20.73
CA LYS A 692 -5.28 -14.77 -21.07
C LYS A 692 -4.71 -16.14 -20.78
N ASP A 693 -5.43 -16.93 -19.99
CA ASP A 693 -5.05 -18.31 -19.71
C ASP A 693 -6.30 -19.19 -19.60
N GLY A 694 -6.20 -20.42 -20.05
CA GLY A 694 -7.28 -21.40 -19.95
C GLY A 694 -7.36 -22.33 -21.15
N PRO A 695 -7.83 -23.57 -20.95
CA PRO A 695 -7.89 -24.60 -21.98
C PRO A 695 -9.05 -24.44 -22.97
N SER A 696 -10.05 -23.60 -22.64
CA SER A 696 -11.34 -23.53 -23.37
C SER A 696 -11.26 -22.89 -24.77
N ALA A 697 -10.11 -22.35 -25.17
CA ALA A 697 -9.86 -21.77 -26.48
C ALA A 697 -9.38 -22.80 -27.51
N GLY A 698 -9.14 -24.04 -27.13
CA GLY A 698 -8.57 -25.08 -27.99
C GLY A 698 -9.37 -25.31 -29.26
N VAL A 699 -10.69 -25.43 -29.15
CA VAL A 699 -11.60 -25.59 -30.30
C VAL A 699 -11.48 -24.40 -31.26
N THR A 700 -11.41 -23.16 -30.71
CA THR A 700 -11.30 -21.93 -31.50
C THR A 700 -9.97 -21.86 -32.24
N MET A 701 -8.85 -22.21 -31.59
CA MET A 701 -7.52 -22.22 -32.19
C MET A 701 -7.40 -23.28 -33.29
N ALA A 702 -7.96 -24.48 -33.06
CA ALA A 702 -7.96 -25.54 -34.05
C ALA A 702 -8.77 -25.12 -35.30
N THR A 703 -9.91 -24.45 -35.11
CA THR A 703 -10.75 -24.01 -36.22
C THR A 703 -10.08 -22.87 -37.01
N ALA A 704 -9.45 -21.91 -36.32
CA ALA A 704 -8.70 -20.82 -36.95
C ALA A 704 -7.53 -21.36 -37.79
N LEU A 705 -6.77 -22.28 -37.21
CA LEU A 705 -5.64 -22.90 -37.90
C LEU A 705 -6.07 -23.72 -39.12
N LEU A 706 -7.14 -24.51 -39.00
CA LEU A 706 -7.65 -25.26 -40.12
C LEU A 706 -8.17 -24.36 -41.25
N SER A 707 -8.91 -23.31 -40.88
CA SER A 707 -9.36 -22.29 -41.83
C SER A 707 -8.21 -21.66 -42.61
N ALA A 708 -7.14 -21.25 -41.90
CA ALA A 708 -5.95 -20.67 -42.52
C ALA A 708 -5.20 -21.67 -43.45
N LEU A 709 -5.07 -22.94 -43.03
CA LEU A 709 -4.40 -23.99 -43.82
C LEU A 709 -5.18 -24.39 -45.05
N THR A 710 -6.52 -24.45 -44.99
CA THR A 710 -7.40 -24.82 -46.07
C THR A 710 -7.91 -23.66 -46.92
N ASN A 711 -7.57 -22.42 -46.49
CA ASN A 711 -8.06 -21.17 -47.09
C ASN A 711 -9.62 -21.12 -47.17
N THR A 712 -10.28 -21.67 -46.14
CA THR A 712 -11.74 -21.75 -46.05
C THR A 712 -12.25 -20.73 -45.06
N PRO A 713 -13.15 -19.82 -45.45
CA PRO A 713 -13.64 -18.75 -44.53
C PRO A 713 -14.51 -19.33 -43.42
N VAL A 714 -14.48 -18.66 -42.28
CA VAL A 714 -15.27 -18.97 -41.07
C VAL A 714 -16.48 -18.09 -40.97
N ASN A 715 -17.60 -18.68 -40.57
CA ASN A 715 -18.84 -17.92 -40.31
C ASN A 715 -18.75 -17.11 -39.03
N GLN A 716 -18.68 -15.77 -39.13
CA GLN A 716 -18.51 -14.88 -38.02
C GLN A 716 -19.72 -14.83 -37.03
N PHE A 717 -20.89 -15.28 -37.42
CA PHE A 717 -22.05 -15.45 -36.55
C PHE A 717 -22.00 -16.74 -35.70
N VAL A 718 -20.94 -17.50 -35.79
CA VAL A 718 -20.67 -18.68 -34.98
C VAL A 718 -19.60 -18.34 -33.95
N ALA A 719 -19.88 -18.61 -32.69
CA ALA A 719 -18.90 -18.58 -31.62
C ALA A 719 -18.73 -19.98 -31.02
N MET A 720 -17.61 -20.28 -30.47
CA MET A 720 -17.31 -21.59 -29.93
C MET A 720 -16.51 -21.55 -28.63
N THR A 721 -16.65 -22.59 -27.85
CA THR A 721 -15.85 -22.83 -26.66
C THR A 721 -15.71 -24.31 -26.41
N GLY A 722 -14.54 -24.75 -26.00
CA GLY A 722 -14.25 -26.15 -25.71
C GLY A 722 -12.74 -26.38 -25.54
N GLU A 723 -12.40 -27.25 -24.63
CA GLU A 723 -11.08 -27.78 -24.50
C GLU A 723 -10.92 -28.96 -25.51
N ILE A 724 -9.74 -29.18 -26.05
CA ILE A 724 -9.49 -30.24 -27.01
C ILE A 724 -8.49 -31.27 -26.48
N SER A 725 -8.74 -32.53 -26.79
CA SER A 725 -7.75 -33.58 -26.61
C SER A 725 -6.93 -33.79 -27.89
N LEU A 726 -5.75 -34.41 -27.78
CA LEU A 726 -4.92 -34.78 -28.95
C LEU A 726 -5.63 -35.70 -29.96
N ARG A 727 -6.74 -36.33 -29.56
CA ARG A 727 -7.55 -37.18 -30.43
C ARG A 727 -8.73 -36.46 -31.09
N GLY A 728 -8.90 -35.16 -30.81
CA GLY A 728 -9.97 -34.34 -31.38
C GLY A 728 -11.29 -34.38 -30.60
N ARG A 729 -11.33 -34.97 -29.41
CA ARG A 729 -12.51 -34.91 -28.54
C ARG A 729 -12.64 -33.54 -27.92
N VAL A 730 -13.86 -33.01 -27.88
CA VAL A 730 -14.19 -31.75 -27.22
C VAL A 730 -14.57 -32.04 -25.78
N LEU A 731 -13.82 -31.45 -24.86
CA LEU A 731 -13.93 -31.62 -23.43
C LEU A 731 -14.75 -30.48 -22.78
N PRO A 732 -15.40 -30.74 -21.62
CA PRO A 732 -16.25 -29.75 -20.95
C PRO A 732 -15.45 -28.54 -20.42
N ILE A 733 -16.17 -27.42 -20.27
CA ILE A 733 -15.60 -26.12 -19.84
C ILE A 733 -16.44 -25.53 -18.72
N GLY A 734 -15.87 -24.57 -17.99
CA GLY A 734 -16.59 -23.76 -17.00
C GLY A 734 -17.09 -22.44 -17.55
N GLY A 735 -18.03 -21.80 -16.81
CA GLY A 735 -18.50 -20.44 -17.07
C GLY A 735 -19.36 -20.32 -18.35
N LEU A 736 -20.15 -21.36 -18.70
CA LEU A 736 -20.96 -21.35 -19.90
C LEU A 736 -22.00 -20.22 -19.90
N ARG A 737 -22.57 -19.89 -18.74
CA ARG A 737 -23.55 -18.81 -18.56
C ARG A 737 -23.00 -17.47 -19.01
N GLU A 738 -21.83 -17.10 -18.52
CA GLU A 738 -21.16 -15.85 -18.82
C GLU A 738 -20.69 -15.78 -20.28
N LYS A 739 -20.16 -16.86 -20.79
CA LYS A 739 -19.70 -17.02 -22.19
C LYS A 739 -20.84 -16.79 -23.17
N THR A 740 -22.00 -17.42 -22.92
CA THR A 740 -23.16 -17.30 -23.79
C THR A 740 -23.80 -15.92 -23.75
N MET A 741 -23.74 -15.25 -22.60
CA MET A 741 -24.15 -13.85 -22.50
C MET A 741 -23.26 -12.92 -23.34
N ALA A 742 -21.95 -13.16 -23.39
CA ALA A 742 -21.06 -12.42 -24.28
C ALA A 742 -21.44 -12.65 -25.76
N ALA A 743 -21.64 -13.90 -26.17
CA ALA A 743 -22.06 -14.24 -27.52
C ALA A 743 -23.37 -13.54 -27.91
N TYR A 744 -24.37 -13.55 -27.03
CA TYR A 744 -25.66 -12.87 -27.23
C TYR A 744 -25.49 -11.35 -27.43
N ARG A 745 -24.69 -10.68 -26.58
CA ARG A 745 -24.44 -9.24 -26.67
C ARG A 745 -23.73 -8.84 -27.97
N MET A 746 -22.85 -9.69 -28.48
CA MET A 746 -22.10 -9.44 -29.71
C MET A 746 -22.92 -9.73 -30.97
N GLY A 747 -24.13 -10.30 -30.83
CA GLY A 747 -25.01 -10.61 -31.96
C GLY A 747 -24.66 -11.93 -32.67
N VAL A 748 -23.94 -12.83 -32.04
CA VAL A 748 -23.73 -14.21 -32.46
C VAL A 748 -25.10 -14.90 -32.57
N LYS A 749 -25.24 -15.82 -33.52
CA LYS A 749 -26.45 -16.58 -33.72
C LYS A 749 -26.35 -18.04 -33.28
N THR A 750 -25.16 -18.61 -33.42
CA THR A 750 -24.91 -20.03 -33.11
C THR A 750 -23.74 -20.14 -32.17
N VAL A 751 -23.92 -20.90 -31.10
CA VAL A 751 -22.87 -21.18 -30.13
C VAL A 751 -22.60 -22.67 -30.11
N ILE A 752 -21.34 -23.05 -30.41
CA ILE A 752 -20.87 -24.44 -30.33
C ILE A 752 -20.37 -24.70 -28.93
N ILE A 753 -20.90 -25.73 -28.29
CA ILE A 753 -20.58 -26.12 -26.92
C ILE A 753 -20.22 -27.59 -26.81
N PRO A 754 -19.42 -28.00 -25.82
CA PRO A 754 -19.19 -29.43 -25.57
C PRO A 754 -20.48 -30.13 -25.16
N GLN A 755 -20.69 -31.38 -25.66
CA GLN A 755 -21.90 -32.18 -25.31
C GLN A 755 -22.09 -32.34 -23.79
N LYS A 756 -21.00 -32.42 -23.02
CA LYS A 756 -21.07 -32.56 -21.56
C LYS A 756 -21.55 -31.32 -20.83
N ASN A 757 -21.57 -30.14 -21.47
CA ASN A 757 -22.10 -28.90 -20.91
C ASN A 757 -23.60 -28.69 -21.24
N VAL A 758 -24.30 -29.64 -21.86
CA VAL A 758 -25.74 -29.54 -22.11
C VAL A 758 -26.57 -29.33 -20.83
N PRO A 759 -26.27 -29.98 -19.68
CA PRO A 759 -26.94 -29.70 -18.44
C PRO A 759 -26.88 -28.23 -17.99
N ASP A 760 -25.75 -27.57 -18.26
CA ASP A 760 -25.50 -26.17 -17.86
C ASP A 760 -26.37 -25.17 -18.62
N LEU A 761 -27.02 -25.61 -19.75
CA LEU A 761 -28.00 -24.80 -20.48
C LEU A 761 -29.22 -24.43 -19.63
N SER A 762 -29.49 -25.21 -18.58
CA SER A 762 -30.57 -24.89 -17.63
C SER A 762 -30.26 -23.66 -16.76
N GLU A 763 -29.02 -23.27 -16.65
CA GLU A 763 -28.55 -22.10 -15.87
C GLU A 763 -28.55 -20.80 -16.70
N ILE A 764 -28.72 -20.90 -18.01
CA ILE A 764 -28.72 -19.75 -18.92
C ILE A 764 -30.09 -19.07 -18.90
N ASP A 765 -30.08 -17.73 -18.89
CA ASP A 765 -31.26 -16.89 -18.97
C ASP A 765 -32.15 -17.31 -20.18
N GLU A 766 -33.47 -17.40 -19.98
CA GLU A 766 -34.39 -17.86 -20.98
C GLU A 766 -34.36 -17.02 -22.27
N LYS A 767 -34.17 -15.70 -22.15
CA LYS A 767 -34.01 -14.81 -23.31
C LYS A 767 -32.80 -15.14 -24.16
N VAL A 768 -31.68 -15.45 -23.51
CA VAL A 768 -30.43 -15.84 -24.19
C VAL A 768 -30.57 -17.21 -24.82
N ARG A 769 -31.19 -18.14 -24.07
CA ARG A 769 -31.43 -19.52 -24.54
C ARG A 769 -32.32 -19.60 -25.76
N THR A 770 -33.32 -18.72 -25.85
CA THR A 770 -34.25 -18.65 -26.99
C THR A 770 -33.65 -17.88 -28.19
N ALA A 771 -32.73 -16.93 -27.95
CA ALA A 771 -32.11 -16.11 -28.98
C ALA A 771 -30.92 -16.76 -29.68
N LEU A 772 -30.24 -17.69 -29.00
CA LEU A 772 -29.05 -18.38 -29.51
C LEU A 772 -29.36 -19.81 -29.88
N LYS A 773 -28.81 -20.27 -31.01
CA LYS A 773 -28.84 -21.69 -31.40
C LYS A 773 -27.62 -22.37 -30.77
N PHE A 774 -27.87 -23.27 -29.82
CA PHE A 774 -26.82 -24.10 -29.23
C PHE A 774 -26.62 -25.37 -30.03
N VAL A 775 -25.36 -25.68 -30.34
CA VAL A 775 -24.96 -26.89 -31.02
C VAL A 775 -23.98 -27.67 -30.16
N PRO A 776 -24.46 -28.73 -29.48
CA PRO A 776 -23.58 -29.60 -28.70
C PRO A 776 -22.73 -30.46 -29.64
N VAL A 777 -21.42 -30.58 -29.34
CA VAL A 777 -20.45 -31.35 -30.14
C VAL A 777 -19.60 -32.26 -29.26
N THR A 778 -19.16 -33.36 -29.80
CA THR A 778 -18.26 -34.34 -29.14
C THR A 778 -16.88 -34.36 -29.75
N GLU A 779 -16.79 -34.06 -31.05
CA GLU A 779 -15.54 -34.11 -31.83
C GLU A 779 -15.32 -32.80 -32.61
N LEU A 780 -14.05 -32.47 -32.89
CA LEU A 780 -13.68 -31.29 -33.66
C LEU A 780 -14.20 -31.33 -35.11
N ASP A 781 -14.39 -32.51 -35.66
CA ASP A 781 -14.95 -32.66 -37.00
C ASP A 781 -16.32 -32.00 -37.14
N GLU A 782 -17.19 -32.19 -36.15
CA GLU A 782 -18.52 -31.56 -36.07
C GLU A 782 -18.43 -30.04 -36.00
N VAL A 783 -17.40 -29.54 -35.30
CA VAL A 783 -17.16 -28.08 -35.17
C VAL A 783 -16.81 -27.48 -36.53
N PHE A 784 -15.91 -28.15 -37.26
CA PHE A 784 -15.44 -27.64 -38.54
C PHE A 784 -16.56 -27.64 -39.61
N GLU A 785 -17.43 -28.65 -39.62
CA GLU A 785 -18.61 -28.67 -40.49
C GLU A 785 -19.58 -27.53 -40.25
N ILE A 786 -19.71 -27.07 -39.00
CA ILE A 786 -20.63 -26.00 -38.63
C ILE A 786 -20.00 -24.61 -38.83
N ALA A 787 -18.69 -24.49 -38.56
CA ALA A 787 -18.01 -23.19 -38.53
C ALA A 787 -17.48 -22.75 -39.89
N LEU A 788 -16.97 -23.69 -40.69
CA LEU A 788 -16.37 -23.40 -41.99
C LEU A 788 -17.46 -23.30 -43.10
N VAL A 789 -17.36 -22.23 -43.90
CA VAL A 789 -18.31 -21.97 -44.98
C VAL A 789 -17.88 -22.65 -46.26
N THR A 790 -18.69 -23.60 -46.74
CA THR A 790 -18.40 -24.26 -47.99
C THR A 790 -18.56 -23.33 -49.20
N PRO A 791 -17.80 -23.50 -50.29
CA PRO A 791 -17.89 -22.66 -51.48
C PRO A 791 -19.31 -22.59 -52.13
N LYS A 792 -20.15 -23.56 -51.86
CA LYS A 792 -21.55 -23.60 -52.32
C LYS A 792 -22.43 -22.62 -51.49
N GLU A 793 -22.27 -22.61 -50.20
CA GLU A 793 -23.00 -21.68 -49.27
C GLU A 793 -22.51 -20.25 -49.42
N GLU A 794 -21.25 -20.01 -49.76
CA GLU A 794 -20.75 -18.71 -50.05
C GLU A 794 -21.38 -18.06 -51.29
N LYS A 795 -21.61 -18.84 -52.35
CA LYS A 795 -22.34 -18.38 -53.52
C LYS A 795 -23.81 -18.08 -53.23
N GLU A 796 -24.48 -18.90 -52.44
CA GLU A 796 -25.85 -18.64 -52.02
C GLU A 796 -25.96 -17.42 -51.13
N ARG A 797 -25.07 -17.21 -50.17
CA ARG A 797 -25.04 -16.01 -49.33
C ARG A 797 -24.76 -14.74 -50.11
N LYS A 798 -23.80 -14.76 -51.04
CA LYS A 798 -23.50 -13.62 -51.94
C LYS A 798 -24.71 -13.31 -52.84
N SER A 799 -25.46 -14.29 -53.27
CA SER A 799 -26.67 -14.09 -54.07
C SER A 799 -27.81 -13.49 -53.23
N ILE A 800 -28.00 -13.95 -52.01
CA ILE A 800 -29.03 -13.39 -51.11
C ILE A 800 -28.67 -11.95 -50.66
N ALA A 801 -27.38 -11.66 -50.38
CA ALA A 801 -26.91 -10.31 -50.07
C ALA A 801 -27.02 -9.34 -51.26
N ALA A 802 -26.83 -9.84 -52.48
CA ALA A 802 -27.00 -9.08 -53.71
C ALA A 802 -28.47 -8.74 -53.98
N VAL A 803 -29.42 -9.66 -53.64
CA VAL A 803 -30.85 -9.42 -53.72
C VAL A 803 -31.31 -8.44 -52.68
N ALA A 804 -30.82 -8.54 -51.43
CA ALA A 804 -31.16 -7.59 -50.36
C ALA A 804 -30.62 -6.14 -50.59
N LYS A 805 -29.46 -6.02 -51.30
CA LYS A 805 -28.97 -4.69 -51.74
C LYS A 805 -29.77 -4.10 -52.93
N LYS A 806 -30.47 -4.90 -53.69
CA LYS A 806 -31.37 -4.45 -54.79
C LYS A 806 -32.69 -3.91 -54.27
N ASP A 807 -33.21 -4.48 -53.18
CA ASP A 807 -34.45 -4.03 -52.55
C ASP A 807 -34.31 -2.81 -51.62
N SER A 808 -33.13 -2.45 -51.20
CA SER A 808 -32.82 -1.23 -50.45
C SER A 808 -32.37 -0.11 -51.39
N GLY A 809 -33.24 0.33 -52.25
CA GLY A 809 -33.03 1.53 -53.10
C GLY A 809 -32.92 2.80 -52.24
N TYR A 810 -31.74 3.12 -51.73
CA TYR A 810 -31.41 4.44 -51.22
C TYR A 810 -30.54 5.18 -52.21
N THR A 811 -31.19 6.13 -52.88
CA THR A 811 -30.55 7.18 -53.69
C THR A 811 -29.66 8.00 -52.76
N ALA A 812 -28.35 7.92 -52.96
CA ALA A 812 -27.42 8.81 -52.30
C ALA A 812 -27.56 10.21 -52.93
N MET A 813 -28.19 11.14 -52.18
CA MET A 813 -27.99 12.58 -52.48
C MET A 813 -26.60 13.01 -52.01
N ARG A 814 -25.78 13.43 -52.99
CA ARG A 814 -24.58 14.24 -52.76
C ARG A 814 -25.01 15.60 -52.17
N ILE A 815 -24.52 15.96 -50.99
CA ILE A 815 -24.05 17.31 -50.67
C ILE A 815 -22.81 17.16 -49.80
#